data_ebee49d3961677855a3e19d7b3b75a21
#
_entry.id   ebee49d3961677855a3e19d7b3b75a21
#
_cell.length_a   1.000
_cell.length_b   1.000
_cell.length_c   1.000
_cell.angle_alpha   90.00
_cell.angle_beta   90.00
_cell.angle_gamma   90.00
#
_symmetry.space_group_name_H-M   'P 1'
#
loop_
_entity.id
_entity.type
_entity.pdbx_description
1 polymer ?
#
loop_
_entity_poly.entity_id
_entity_poly.type
_entity_poly.pdbx_seq_one_letter_code
_entity_poly.pdbx_strand_id
1 'polypeptide(L)'
;MGHRTRTFVEQGPRNKRVAALQTGGRMAGFVERTRVTKHREAYSARRQKNDPTRSSFRSSSPVVRPFSSKGRARRISGLMMALALLCFSPLPPRSTAQSAVRPYPPQPSAAALRWADEQLARMSLEEKIGQLIHIGLNASFLNQESDAFRALRRQVEENHVGGIILFRGPVYESVHLMNRLQSFARVPLLVSADLEAGAGMRFEDTINFPWNMAVAASGNPDYARRQGEVTAREARALGVHLIFAPVADVNNNPANPVINVRSYGEDPKTVARFVVAFIEGAQRGGVIATAKHFPGHGDTAIDSHRGLPVINVGRDRLESIELIPFRAAISAGVGAIMPGHISLPQLDPTVITPLPREQVIRPIYAEEGSEIVVEKATLPATLSFAITGRLLRGELGFRGLVVTDALDMSGLTLYFTQDEAAVRAVEAGADMLLKPADPEACIRGLREAVRAGRLSARRIEESARRILAAKYDLGLVQNRLTPLDMIDRIVAGREAERLADEIAQRAITLVRDDAKLVPLRAGQTLRIFNLAITNGEDRLWVARPFTAELAKGARVETAVLDERSSEEEVRKALDRATQAEVVIASLYGRVRSGQANSVGIPKAGERALRAVLGVKPVIGISFGNPYLLQSFPELKTYLVAYGDMPSLQRAAARALLGQAEIVGRLPISLPGLYARGTGIQLRKAERAAGDDVQRASPR
;
A
#
# COMPACT_ATOMS: atom_id res chain seq x y z
N MET A 1 3.00 23.99 -63.84
CA MET A 1 2.42 22.76 -64.38
C MET A 1 1.93 21.97 -63.19
N GLY A 2 0.74 21.95 -62.71
CA GLY A 2 -0.59 22.00 -63.28
C GLY A 2 -1.18 20.63 -63.40
N HIS A 3 -2.04 20.24 -62.46
CA HIS A 3 -3.35 19.57 -62.63
C HIS A 3 -3.80 18.96 -61.29
N ARG A 4 -4.75 19.57 -60.60
CA ARG A 4 -6.27 19.47 -60.65
C ARG A 4 -6.79 18.21 -59.98
N THR A 5 -7.33 18.46 -58.79
CA THR A 5 -8.66 18.11 -58.18
C THR A 5 -9.58 17.13 -58.93
N ARG A 6 -10.12 16.17 -58.18
CA ARG A 6 -11.54 15.79 -58.33
C ARG A 6 -12.09 15.22 -56.98
N THR A 7 -13.06 15.96 -56.48
CA THR A 7 -14.11 15.64 -55.51
C THR A 7 -15.07 14.62 -56.07
N PHE A 8 -15.54 13.65 -55.26
CA PHE A 8 -16.81 12.97 -55.51
C PHE A 8 -17.60 12.90 -54.19
N VAL A 9 -18.82 13.49 -54.25
CA VAL A 9 -19.92 13.43 -53.29
C VAL A 9 -20.96 12.53 -53.90
N GLU A 10 -21.55 11.60 -53.15
CA GLU A 10 -22.90 11.02 -53.31
C GLU A 10 -23.19 10.18 -52.07
N GLN A 11 -24.12 10.56 -51.22
CA GLN A 11 -25.57 10.43 -51.12
C GLN A 11 -26.02 8.98 -50.85
N GLY A 12 -26.67 8.78 -49.67
CA GLY A 12 -27.33 7.56 -49.24
C GLY A 12 -28.72 7.34 -49.89
N PRO A 13 -29.40 6.28 -49.52
CA PRO A 13 -30.78 6.45 -49.07
C PRO A 13 -31.27 5.55 -47.90
N ARG A 14 -32.03 6.16 -47.03
CA ARG A 14 -33.40 5.94 -46.46
C ARG A 14 -33.97 4.50 -46.31
N ASN A 15 -34.35 4.24 -45.06
CA ASN A 15 -35.56 3.59 -44.54
C ASN A 15 -36.32 2.53 -45.33
N LYS A 16 -36.52 1.36 -44.65
CA LYS A 16 -37.89 0.73 -44.63
C LYS A 16 -38.12 -0.04 -43.32
N ARG A 17 -39.17 0.34 -42.60
CA ARG A 17 -39.92 -0.45 -41.61
C ARG A 17 -40.62 -1.61 -42.29
N VAL A 18 -40.68 -2.79 -41.68
CA VAL A 18 -41.78 -3.73 -41.83
C VAL A 18 -42.07 -4.42 -40.50
N ALA A 19 -43.36 -4.59 -40.28
CA ALA A 19 -44.07 -4.87 -39.04
C ALA A 19 -44.09 -6.36 -38.65
N ALA A 20 -44.56 -6.53 -37.43
CA ALA A 20 -44.81 -7.73 -36.66
C ALA A 20 -45.64 -8.83 -37.37
N LEU A 21 -45.38 -10.06 -36.92
CA LEU A 21 -46.44 -11.09 -36.81
C LEU A 21 -46.20 -11.96 -35.58
N GLN A 22 -47.21 -11.96 -34.69
CA GLN A 22 -47.36 -12.87 -33.57
C GLN A 22 -47.81 -14.25 -34.10
N THR A 23 -47.27 -15.33 -33.54
CA THR A 23 -48.03 -16.55 -33.27
C THR A 23 -47.45 -17.27 -32.08
N GLY A 24 -48.33 -17.68 -31.19
CA GLY A 24 -48.08 -18.27 -29.89
C GLY A 24 -47.80 -19.78 -29.92
N GLY A 25 -47.23 -20.22 -28.84
CA GLY A 25 -47.00 -21.64 -28.52
C GLY A 25 -46.62 -21.77 -27.06
N ARG A 26 -47.60 -22.13 -26.21
CA ARG A 26 -47.35 -22.55 -24.82
C ARG A 26 -46.64 -23.89 -24.81
N MET A 27 -45.59 -23.99 -23.98
CA MET A 27 -45.27 -25.24 -23.25
C MET A 27 -44.65 -24.90 -21.91
N ALA A 28 -45.17 -25.57 -20.87
CA ALA A 28 -44.81 -25.45 -19.49
C ALA A 28 -43.46 -26.16 -19.21
N GLY A 29 -42.60 -25.55 -18.40
CA GLY A 29 -41.37 -26.18 -17.88
C GLY A 29 -41.12 -25.61 -16.48
N PHE A 30 -41.21 -26.49 -15.50
CA PHE A 30 -40.99 -26.32 -14.07
C PHE A 30 -39.76 -25.48 -13.75
N VAL A 31 -39.94 -24.43 -12.95
CA VAL A 31 -38.85 -23.72 -12.26
C VAL A 31 -38.98 -24.01 -10.78
N GLU A 32 -38.08 -24.84 -10.30
CA GLU A 32 -37.84 -25.09 -8.89
C GLU A 32 -37.11 -23.88 -8.27
N ARG A 33 -37.86 -23.04 -7.59
CA ARG A 33 -37.32 -21.94 -6.78
C ARG A 33 -36.87 -22.49 -5.44
N THR A 34 -35.58 -22.75 -5.24
CA THR A 34 -35.01 -22.96 -3.93
C THR A 34 -34.87 -21.61 -3.21
N ARG A 35 -35.64 -21.44 -2.16
CA ARG A 35 -35.58 -20.31 -1.22
C ARG A 35 -34.25 -20.31 -0.48
N VAL A 36 -33.42 -19.30 -0.68
CA VAL A 36 -32.36 -18.88 0.24
C VAL A 36 -32.60 -17.43 0.62
N THR A 37 -33.50 -17.22 1.58
CA THR A 37 -33.62 -15.96 2.33
C THR A 37 -34.19 -16.30 3.70
N LYS A 38 -33.37 -16.05 4.74
CA LYS A 38 -33.69 -15.83 6.16
C LYS A 38 -32.70 -16.55 7.07
N HIS A 39 -31.51 -16.00 7.23
CA HIS A 39 -30.68 -16.20 8.42
C HIS A 39 -29.80 -14.94 8.66
N ARG A 40 -30.46 -13.79 8.83
CA ARG A 40 -29.77 -12.55 9.22
C ARG A 40 -30.50 -11.69 10.25
N GLU A 41 -31.51 -12.23 10.92
CA GLU A 41 -32.29 -11.49 11.95
C GLU A 41 -32.39 -12.19 13.30
N ALA A 42 -31.51 -13.11 13.65
CA ALA A 42 -31.60 -13.86 14.91
C ALA A 42 -30.45 -13.57 15.92
N TYR A 43 -29.68 -12.52 15.77
CA TYR A 43 -28.57 -12.21 16.70
C TYR A 43 -28.70 -10.85 17.42
N SER A 44 -29.80 -10.12 17.26
CA SER A 44 -30.02 -8.83 17.92
C SER A 44 -31.11 -8.80 19.02
N ALA A 45 -31.76 -9.89 19.34
CA ALA A 45 -32.93 -9.90 20.23
C ALA A 45 -32.82 -10.80 21.46
N ARG A 46 -31.61 -10.96 22.01
CA ARG A 46 -31.43 -11.71 23.30
C ARG A 46 -30.49 -11.01 24.28
N ARG A 47 -30.74 -9.70 24.52
CA ARG A 47 -30.12 -8.97 25.63
C ARG A 47 -31.06 -7.92 26.21
N GLN A 48 -32.28 -8.32 26.60
CA GLN A 48 -33.11 -7.55 27.51
C GLN A 48 -34.21 -8.51 28.03
N LYS A 49 -33.92 -9.08 29.17
CA LYS A 49 -34.88 -9.50 30.25
C LYS A 49 -34.18 -10.56 31.08
N ASN A 50 -33.66 -10.10 32.19
CA ASN A 50 -33.73 -10.77 33.51
C ASN A 50 -32.80 -10.02 34.47
N ASP A 51 -33.37 -9.01 35.11
CA ASP A 51 -33.02 -8.65 36.47
C ASP A 51 -34.23 -9.04 37.29
N PRO A 52 -34.09 -9.78 38.39
CA PRO A 52 -34.20 -9.11 39.65
C PRO A 52 -33.33 -9.69 40.79
N THR A 53 -33.19 -8.85 41.79
CA THR A 53 -32.96 -9.10 43.21
C THR A 53 -31.54 -8.91 43.73
N ARG A 54 -31.47 -7.75 44.38
CA ARG A 54 -30.58 -7.43 45.49
C ARG A 54 -30.50 -8.55 46.53
N SER A 55 -29.32 -8.96 46.93
CA SER A 55 -29.03 -9.35 48.30
C SER A 55 -27.64 -8.88 48.72
N SER A 56 -27.66 -8.12 49.77
CA SER A 56 -26.55 -7.57 50.53
C SER A 56 -25.64 -8.67 51.08
N PHE A 57 -24.32 -8.58 50.83
CA PHE A 57 -23.36 -9.25 51.71
C PHE A 57 -22.27 -8.28 52.13
N ARG A 58 -22.19 -8.14 53.45
CA ARG A 58 -21.26 -7.28 54.20
C ARG A 58 -19.82 -7.81 54.07
N SER A 59 -18.91 -6.86 53.94
CA SER A 59 -17.48 -6.99 54.16
C SER A 59 -17.16 -7.54 55.56
N SER A 60 -16.25 -8.49 55.63
CA SER A 60 -15.51 -8.78 56.84
C SER A 60 -14.05 -9.06 56.48
N SER A 61 -13.22 -8.07 56.78
CA SER A 61 -11.78 -8.21 56.80
C SER A 61 -11.31 -8.82 58.11
N PRO A 62 -10.34 -9.73 58.13
CA PRO A 62 -9.72 -10.14 59.37
C PRO A 62 -8.54 -9.21 59.73
N VAL A 63 -8.66 -8.59 60.87
CA VAL A 63 -7.60 -7.85 61.56
C VAL A 63 -6.61 -8.83 62.15
N VAL A 64 -5.34 -8.76 61.79
CA VAL A 64 -4.25 -9.47 62.48
C VAL A 64 -3.64 -8.52 63.50
N ARG A 65 -3.75 -8.84 64.80
CA ARG A 65 -3.11 -8.14 65.92
C ARG A 65 -1.64 -8.62 66.08
N PRO A 66 -0.73 -7.74 66.50
CA PRO A 66 0.63 -8.13 66.77
C PRO A 66 0.80 -8.81 68.12
N PHE A 67 1.55 -9.91 68.11
CA PHE A 67 2.02 -10.56 69.35
C PHE A 67 3.35 -10.02 69.78
N SER A 68 3.42 -9.45 70.98
CA SER A 68 4.68 -9.05 71.66
C SER A 68 5.11 -10.21 72.56
N SER A 69 6.35 -10.67 72.43
CA SER A 69 7.03 -11.41 73.51
C SER A 69 8.46 -10.98 73.60
N LYS A 70 8.78 -10.34 74.74
CA LYS A 70 10.14 -10.13 75.28
C LYS A 70 10.73 -11.44 75.69
N GLY A 71 11.99 -11.74 75.38
CA GLY A 71 12.70 -12.86 75.99
C GLY A 71 14.09 -13.14 75.45
N ARG A 72 15.08 -12.53 76.06
CA ARG A 72 16.49 -13.04 76.28
C ARG A 72 17.44 -13.28 75.11
N ALA A 73 18.32 -12.37 74.99
CA ALA A 73 19.62 -12.51 74.35
C ALA A 73 20.46 -13.66 74.94
N ARG A 74 21.01 -14.51 74.12
CA ARG A 74 22.28 -15.21 74.41
C ARG A 74 23.16 -15.21 73.16
N ARG A 75 24.37 -14.74 73.40
CA ARG A 75 25.48 -14.65 72.45
C ARG A 75 25.79 -16.01 71.84
N ILE A 76 25.77 -16.14 70.54
CA ILE A 76 26.61 -17.04 69.78
C ILE A 76 27.25 -16.20 68.69
N SER A 77 28.49 -15.89 68.90
CA SER A 77 29.36 -15.13 68.03
C SER A 77 29.88 -15.97 66.88
N GLY A 78 29.90 -15.43 65.72
CA GLY A 78 31.17 -15.48 64.95
C GLY A 78 31.31 -16.52 63.83
N LEU A 79 30.29 -17.28 63.39
CA LEU A 79 30.52 -18.25 62.30
C LEU A 79 29.44 -18.29 61.17
N MET A 80 28.46 -17.41 61.20
CA MET A 80 27.44 -17.34 60.16
C MET A 80 27.52 -16.10 59.26
N MET A 81 28.53 -15.26 59.46
CA MET A 81 28.71 -14.04 58.66
C MET A 81 29.58 -14.21 57.41
N ALA A 82 30.20 -15.38 57.27
CA ALA A 82 31.03 -15.68 56.09
C ALA A 82 30.27 -16.47 54.98
N LEU A 83 29.08 -17.05 55.29
CA LEU A 83 28.29 -17.79 54.27
C LEU A 83 27.16 -16.99 53.67
N ALA A 84 26.81 -15.82 54.25
CA ALA A 84 25.76 -14.94 53.68
C ALA A 84 26.24 -13.92 52.63
N LEU A 85 27.58 -13.77 52.49
CA LEU A 85 28.17 -12.88 51.49
C LEU A 85 28.52 -13.56 50.16
N LEU A 86 28.31 -14.86 50.04
CA LEU A 86 28.52 -15.61 48.77
C LEU A 86 27.24 -15.84 47.94
N CYS A 87 26.05 -15.42 48.41
CA CYS A 87 24.81 -15.59 47.68
C CYS A 87 24.23 -14.30 47.06
N PHE A 88 24.90 -13.14 47.22
CA PHE A 88 24.56 -11.91 46.52
C PHE A 88 25.70 -11.52 45.57
N SER A 89 26.08 -12.41 44.69
CA SER A 89 26.69 -11.99 43.43
C SER A 89 25.53 -11.37 42.61
N PRO A 90 25.58 -10.08 42.24
CA PRO A 90 24.62 -9.58 41.28
C PRO A 90 24.82 -10.43 40.04
N LEU A 91 23.74 -11.15 39.64
CA LEU A 91 23.67 -11.73 38.31
C LEU A 91 24.12 -10.64 37.36
N PRO A 92 25.08 -10.87 36.47
CA PRO A 92 25.48 -9.89 35.50
C PRO A 92 24.14 -9.47 34.80
N PRO A 93 23.91 -8.17 34.60
CA PRO A 93 22.74 -7.76 33.87
C PRO A 93 22.73 -8.63 32.61
N ARG A 94 21.67 -9.42 32.41
CA ARG A 94 21.44 -10.05 31.11
C ARG A 94 21.47 -8.88 30.15
N SER A 95 22.63 -8.67 29.55
CA SER A 95 22.77 -7.87 28.35
C SER A 95 21.79 -8.50 27.37
N THR A 96 20.60 -7.94 27.30
CA THR A 96 19.77 -8.01 26.12
C THR A 96 20.57 -7.19 25.09
N ALA A 97 21.67 -7.78 24.61
CA ALA A 97 22.26 -7.35 23.37
C ALA A 97 21.13 -7.51 22.36
N GLN A 98 20.40 -6.42 22.18
CA GLN A 98 19.55 -6.20 21.04
C GLN A 98 20.48 -6.51 19.87
N SER A 99 20.36 -7.70 19.27
CA SER A 99 21.24 -8.10 18.18
C SER A 99 21.03 -7.03 17.12
N ALA A 100 22.03 -6.16 16.97
CA ALA A 100 21.95 -5.03 16.05
C ALA A 100 21.51 -5.58 14.70
N VAL A 101 20.40 -5.11 14.19
CA VAL A 101 19.86 -5.53 12.91
C VAL A 101 20.97 -5.35 11.88
N ARG A 102 21.39 -6.44 11.24
CA ARG A 102 22.45 -6.38 10.23
C ARG A 102 21.86 -5.78 8.95
N PRO A 103 22.52 -4.79 8.33
CA PRO A 103 22.16 -4.31 7.03
C PRO A 103 22.11 -5.45 6.00
N TYR A 104 21.13 -5.40 5.09
CA TYR A 104 21.09 -6.36 3.99
C TYR A 104 22.24 -6.03 3.00
N PRO A 105 23.09 -7.02 2.66
CA PRO A 105 24.25 -6.77 1.81
C PRO A 105 23.83 -6.57 0.34
N PRO A 106 24.54 -5.72 -0.43
CA PRO A 106 24.24 -5.48 -1.84
C PRO A 106 24.50 -6.71 -2.74
N GLN A 107 25.28 -7.68 -2.24
CA GLN A 107 25.54 -8.96 -2.88
C GLN A 107 25.49 -10.08 -1.83
N PRO A 108 25.09 -11.31 -2.23
CA PRO A 108 25.06 -12.44 -1.31
C PRO A 108 26.43 -12.72 -0.69
N SER A 109 26.46 -12.95 0.62
CA SER A 109 27.69 -13.31 1.33
C SER A 109 28.20 -14.70 0.87
N ALA A 110 29.51 -14.93 0.98
CA ALA A 110 30.10 -16.22 0.67
C ALA A 110 29.52 -17.37 1.54
N ALA A 111 29.14 -17.07 2.78
CA ALA A 111 28.47 -18.02 3.67
C ALA A 111 27.06 -18.35 3.20
N ALA A 112 26.31 -17.33 2.74
CA ALA A 112 24.98 -17.51 2.17
C ALA A 112 25.00 -18.38 0.93
N LEU A 113 25.99 -18.15 0.05
CA LEU A 113 26.14 -18.96 -1.18
C LEU A 113 26.48 -20.43 -0.87
N ARG A 114 27.41 -20.68 0.06
CA ARG A 114 27.72 -22.05 0.50
C ARG A 114 26.52 -22.76 1.09
N TRP A 115 25.80 -22.10 1.99
CA TRP A 115 24.60 -22.67 2.58
C TRP A 115 23.52 -22.96 1.53
N ALA A 116 23.31 -22.05 0.56
CA ALA A 116 22.38 -22.25 -0.52
C ALA A 116 22.76 -23.49 -1.37
N ASP A 117 24.03 -23.65 -1.72
CA ASP A 117 24.52 -24.79 -2.48
C ASP A 117 24.33 -26.12 -1.71
N GLU A 118 24.59 -26.14 -0.40
CA GLU A 118 24.35 -27.30 0.46
C GLU A 118 22.84 -27.67 0.53
N GLN A 119 21.94 -26.67 0.57
CA GLN A 119 20.49 -26.94 0.54
C GLN A 119 20.07 -27.50 -0.83
N LEU A 120 20.52 -26.88 -1.92
CA LEU A 120 20.18 -27.31 -3.28
C LEU A 120 20.62 -28.76 -3.56
N ALA A 121 21.76 -29.19 -3.04
CA ALA A 121 22.25 -30.57 -3.18
C ALA A 121 21.31 -31.61 -2.53
N ARG A 122 20.50 -31.19 -1.56
CA ARG A 122 19.57 -32.08 -0.82
C ARG A 122 18.12 -31.95 -1.29
N MET A 123 17.81 -30.99 -2.17
CA MET A 123 16.46 -30.70 -2.65
C MET A 123 16.13 -31.49 -3.92
N SER A 124 14.93 -32.02 -3.99
CA SER A 124 14.34 -32.50 -5.23
C SER A 124 14.03 -31.33 -6.19
N LEU A 125 13.69 -31.63 -7.43
CA LEU A 125 13.28 -30.63 -8.41
C LEU A 125 12.02 -29.90 -7.93
N GLU A 126 11.05 -30.62 -7.37
CA GLU A 126 9.80 -30.10 -6.83
C GLU A 126 10.05 -29.13 -5.68
N GLU A 127 10.93 -29.46 -4.75
CA GLU A 127 11.33 -28.58 -3.66
C GLU A 127 12.03 -27.31 -4.16
N LYS A 128 12.88 -27.42 -5.20
CA LYS A 128 13.52 -26.25 -5.81
C LYS A 128 12.51 -25.36 -6.52
N ILE A 129 11.53 -25.93 -7.24
CA ILE A 129 10.43 -25.20 -7.88
C ILE A 129 9.57 -24.51 -6.83
N GLY A 130 9.23 -25.19 -5.73
CA GLY A 130 8.46 -24.62 -4.63
C GLY A 130 9.08 -23.36 -4.07
N GLN A 131 10.43 -23.28 -3.99
CA GLN A 131 11.12 -22.08 -3.49
C GLN A 131 10.83 -20.82 -4.34
N LEU A 132 10.50 -20.96 -5.60
CA LEU A 132 10.17 -19.84 -6.48
C LEU A 132 8.75 -19.30 -6.22
N ILE A 133 7.85 -20.08 -5.64
CA ILE A 133 6.43 -19.74 -5.43
C ILE A 133 6.24 -18.98 -4.11
N HIS A 134 5.59 -17.83 -4.16
CA HIS A 134 5.23 -17.01 -3.01
C HIS A 134 3.72 -16.77 -2.96
N ILE A 135 3.04 -17.35 -1.98
CA ILE A 135 1.56 -17.32 -1.87
C ILE A 135 1.05 -16.08 -1.16
N GLY A 136 -0.14 -15.60 -1.56
CA GLY A 136 -0.81 -14.47 -0.92
C GLY A 136 -1.50 -14.87 0.39
N LEU A 137 -1.43 -13.98 1.39
CA LEU A 137 -2.05 -14.17 2.70
C LEU A 137 -2.78 -12.91 3.16
N ASN A 138 -4.08 -13.03 3.48
CA ASN A 138 -4.78 -12.09 4.34
C ASN A 138 -4.85 -12.71 5.74
N ALA A 139 -4.20 -12.08 6.69
CA ALA A 139 -4.14 -12.62 8.04
C ALA A 139 -5.42 -12.31 8.80
N SER A 140 -6.07 -13.36 9.24
CA SER A 140 -7.19 -13.35 10.16
C SER A 140 -7.08 -14.59 11.04
N PHE A 141 -7.84 -14.65 12.12
CA PHE A 141 -7.90 -15.88 12.89
C PHE A 141 -8.37 -17.05 12.01
N LEU A 142 -7.59 -18.11 11.97
CA LEU A 142 -7.91 -19.37 11.30
C LEU A 142 -7.80 -20.52 12.31
N ASN A 143 -8.92 -21.22 12.52
CA ASN A 143 -8.88 -22.46 13.27
C ASN A 143 -8.03 -23.50 12.54
N GLN A 144 -7.20 -24.26 13.25
CA GLN A 144 -6.29 -25.25 12.66
C GLN A 144 -7.01 -26.39 11.91
N GLU A 145 -8.28 -26.66 12.26
CA GLU A 145 -9.11 -27.66 11.61
C GLU A 145 -9.91 -27.09 10.42
N SER A 146 -9.82 -25.77 10.15
CA SER A 146 -10.48 -25.17 9.00
C SER A 146 -9.82 -25.57 7.67
N ASP A 147 -10.62 -25.66 6.61
CA ASP A 147 -10.10 -25.95 5.26
C ASP A 147 -9.10 -24.91 4.79
N ALA A 148 -9.33 -23.65 5.14
CA ALA A 148 -8.41 -22.56 4.80
C ALA A 148 -7.03 -22.74 5.46
N PHE A 149 -6.99 -23.12 6.74
CA PHE A 149 -5.71 -23.37 7.41
C PHE A 149 -5.01 -24.61 6.85
N ARG A 150 -5.76 -25.71 6.62
CA ARG A 150 -5.24 -26.93 6.00
C ARG A 150 -4.68 -26.67 4.61
N ALA A 151 -5.33 -25.83 3.81
CA ALA A 151 -4.85 -25.43 2.50
C ALA A 151 -3.52 -24.66 2.57
N LEU A 152 -3.40 -23.67 3.48
CA LEU A 152 -2.14 -22.95 3.71
C LEU A 152 -1.02 -23.87 4.19
N ARG A 153 -1.32 -24.76 5.12
CA ARG A 153 -0.35 -25.73 5.64
C ARG A 153 0.16 -26.64 4.52
N ARG A 154 -0.72 -27.14 3.66
CA ARG A 154 -0.35 -27.96 2.49
C ARG A 154 0.59 -27.22 1.54
N GLN A 155 0.36 -25.93 1.29
CA GLN A 155 1.28 -25.14 0.47
C GLN A 155 2.70 -25.10 1.07
N VAL A 156 2.83 -25.06 2.39
CA VAL A 156 4.13 -25.01 3.06
C VAL A 156 4.78 -26.39 3.15
N GLU A 157 4.03 -27.43 3.58
CA GLU A 157 4.58 -28.77 3.86
C GLU A 157 4.75 -29.62 2.60
N GLU A 158 3.79 -29.58 1.64
CA GLU A 158 3.78 -30.47 0.48
C GLU A 158 4.29 -29.77 -0.78
N ASN A 159 3.89 -28.49 -1.00
CA ASN A 159 4.32 -27.71 -2.16
C ASN A 159 5.63 -26.96 -1.93
N HIS A 160 6.16 -26.97 -0.71
CA HIS A 160 7.44 -26.37 -0.31
C HIS A 160 7.62 -24.92 -0.76
N VAL A 161 6.53 -24.10 -0.71
CA VAL A 161 6.56 -22.73 -1.17
C VAL A 161 7.68 -21.92 -0.50
N GLY A 162 8.33 -21.06 -1.30
CA GLY A 162 9.48 -20.26 -0.87
C GLY A 162 9.13 -19.15 0.10
N GLY A 163 7.91 -18.65 0.06
CA GLY A 163 7.52 -17.54 0.92
C GLY A 163 6.04 -17.18 0.88
N ILE A 164 5.76 -16.09 1.59
CA ILE A 164 4.43 -15.52 1.76
C ILE A 164 4.47 -14.04 1.44
N ILE A 165 3.45 -13.53 0.77
CA ILE A 165 3.17 -12.10 0.70
C ILE A 165 1.95 -11.77 1.56
N LEU A 166 2.12 -10.91 2.58
CA LEU A 166 1.03 -10.41 3.41
C LEU A 166 0.35 -9.24 2.72
N PHE A 167 -0.98 -9.36 2.52
CA PHE A 167 -1.80 -8.31 1.93
C PHE A 167 -2.54 -7.48 2.96
N ARG A 168 -3.02 -8.09 4.05
CA ARG A 168 -3.78 -7.40 5.08
C ARG A 168 -3.89 -8.23 6.36
N GLY A 169 -3.93 -7.56 7.51
CA GLY A 169 -4.30 -8.15 8.80
C GLY A 169 -3.89 -7.28 9.98
N PRO A 170 -4.50 -7.52 11.16
CA PRO A 170 -4.01 -6.95 12.41
C PRO A 170 -2.61 -7.48 12.75
N VAL A 171 -1.85 -6.73 13.54
CA VAL A 171 -0.45 -7.02 13.85
C VAL A 171 -0.25 -8.40 14.45
N TYR A 172 -0.88 -8.67 15.59
CA TYR A 172 -0.61 -9.91 16.35
C TYR A 172 -1.13 -11.15 15.63
N GLU A 173 -2.32 -11.08 15.01
CA GLU A 173 -2.88 -12.16 14.20
C GLU A 173 -1.98 -12.48 13.01
N SER A 174 -1.46 -11.45 12.35
CA SER A 174 -0.54 -11.60 11.22
C SER A 174 0.75 -12.29 11.64
N VAL A 175 1.41 -11.81 12.70
CA VAL A 175 2.67 -12.39 13.19
C VAL A 175 2.45 -13.80 13.72
N HIS A 176 1.36 -14.05 14.46
CA HIS A 176 1.04 -15.38 14.98
C HIS A 176 0.85 -16.39 13.85
N LEU A 177 0.04 -16.05 12.82
CA LEU A 177 -0.20 -16.93 11.68
C LEU A 177 1.09 -17.17 10.88
N MET A 178 1.90 -16.14 10.61
CA MET A 178 3.18 -16.27 9.92
C MET A 178 4.16 -17.15 10.71
N ASN A 179 4.28 -16.96 12.04
CA ASN A 179 5.10 -17.82 12.91
C ASN A 179 4.64 -19.27 12.86
N ARG A 180 3.31 -19.48 12.82
CA ARG A 180 2.76 -20.83 12.73
C ARG A 180 3.12 -21.51 11.41
N LEU A 181 3.00 -20.79 10.27
CA LEU A 181 3.39 -21.31 8.96
C LEU A 181 4.92 -21.53 8.89
N GLN A 182 5.73 -20.63 9.47
CA GLN A 182 7.18 -20.81 9.59
C GLN A 182 7.56 -22.10 10.34
N SER A 183 6.78 -22.49 11.37
CA SER A 183 7.07 -23.71 12.13
C SER A 183 6.89 -25.01 11.34
N PHE A 184 6.09 -25.00 10.30
CA PHE A 184 5.88 -26.14 9.39
C PHE A 184 6.93 -26.18 8.25
N ALA A 185 7.56 -25.06 7.95
CA ALA A 185 8.45 -24.95 6.81
C ALA A 185 9.77 -25.70 7.05
N ARG A 186 10.15 -26.58 6.12
CA ARG A 186 11.47 -27.24 6.14
C ARG A 186 12.60 -26.23 5.93
N VAL A 187 12.44 -25.35 4.92
CA VAL A 187 13.30 -24.18 4.68
C VAL A 187 12.54 -22.94 5.10
N PRO A 188 13.15 -21.97 5.81
CA PRO A 188 12.45 -20.78 6.27
C PRO A 188 11.70 -20.07 5.14
N LEU A 189 10.47 -19.60 5.40
CA LEU A 189 9.69 -18.82 4.46
C LEU A 189 10.23 -17.39 4.38
N LEU A 190 10.38 -16.86 3.17
CA LEU A 190 10.64 -15.44 2.94
C LEU A 190 9.31 -14.67 2.99
N VAL A 191 9.09 -13.89 4.03
CA VAL A 191 7.87 -13.09 4.16
C VAL A 191 8.08 -11.73 3.53
N SER A 192 7.13 -11.33 2.69
CA SER A 192 7.13 -10.06 1.95
C SER A 192 5.83 -9.28 2.13
N ALA A 193 5.86 -7.97 1.91
CA ALA A 193 4.67 -7.11 1.93
C ALA A 193 4.92 -5.81 1.16
N ASP A 194 3.84 -5.18 0.65
CA ASP A 194 3.89 -3.82 0.11
C ASP A 194 3.87 -2.82 1.27
N LEU A 195 4.98 -2.19 1.52
CA LEU A 195 5.13 -1.18 2.59
C LEU A 195 5.59 0.17 2.02
N GLU A 196 4.96 0.62 0.92
CA GLU A 196 5.28 1.89 0.24
C GLU A 196 5.07 3.10 1.15
N ALA A 197 4.06 3.05 1.99
CA ALA A 197 3.72 4.06 3.00
C ALA A 197 3.90 3.55 4.44
N GLY A 198 4.86 2.65 4.68
CA GLY A 198 5.12 2.07 6.00
C GLY A 198 4.27 0.85 6.34
N ALA A 199 4.42 0.35 7.57
CA ALA A 199 3.76 -0.87 8.04
C ALA A 199 2.23 -0.80 7.97
N GLY A 200 1.63 0.36 8.22
CA GLY A 200 0.18 0.58 8.21
C GLY A 200 -0.49 0.31 6.86
N MET A 201 0.27 0.21 5.77
CA MET A 201 -0.28 -0.17 4.48
C MET A 201 -0.84 -1.61 4.47
N ARG A 202 -0.31 -2.50 5.31
CA ARG A 202 -0.67 -3.92 5.38
C ARG A 202 -1.07 -4.39 6.77
N PHE A 203 -0.62 -3.71 7.82
CA PHE A 203 -0.96 -4.00 9.21
C PHE A 203 -1.92 -2.92 9.72
N GLU A 204 -3.20 -3.26 9.86
CA GLU A 204 -4.34 -2.34 10.00
C GLU A 204 -4.27 -1.41 11.23
N ASP A 205 -3.58 -1.83 12.27
CA ASP A 205 -3.46 -1.17 13.57
C ASP A 205 -2.10 -0.48 13.78
N THR A 206 -1.40 -0.14 12.68
CA THR A 206 -0.13 0.57 12.70
C THR A 206 -0.18 1.93 11.97
N ILE A 207 0.98 2.56 11.78
CA ILE A 207 1.11 3.91 11.23
C ILE A 207 1.35 3.85 9.72
N ASN A 208 0.60 4.68 8.96
CA ASN A 208 0.93 5.02 7.60
C ASN A 208 1.74 6.31 7.54
N PHE A 209 2.87 6.27 6.85
CA PHE A 209 3.58 7.45 6.40
C PHE A 209 2.85 8.14 5.24
N PRO A 210 3.08 9.45 5.01
CA PRO A 210 2.68 10.12 3.79
C PRO A 210 3.17 9.39 2.52
N TRP A 211 2.35 9.41 1.46
CA TRP A 211 2.72 8.85 0.17
C TRP A 211 4.01 9.47 -0.40
N ASN A 212 4.68 8.77 -1.28
CA ASN A 212 5.95 9.19 -1.88
C ASN A 212 5.89 10.60 -2.51
N MET A 213 4.77 10.97 -3.14
CA MET A 213 4.61 12.32 -3.71
C MET A 213 4.57 13.40 -2.62
N ALA A 214 3.97 13.12 -1.45
CA ALA A 214 4.05 14.01 -0.30
C ALA A 214 5.48 14.13 0.24
N VAL A 215 6.20 13.01 0.34
CA VAL A 215 7.61 13.04 0.74
C VAL A 215 8.43 13.89 -0.22
N ALA A 216 8.22 13.76 -1.52
CA ALA A 216 8.92 14.57 -2.53
C ALA A 216 8.53 16.05 -2.49
N ALA A 217 7.28 16.39 -2.15
CA ALA A 217 6.82 17.78 -2.00
C ALA A 217 7.57 18.53 -0.89
N SER A 218 8.14 17.84 0.09
CA SER A 218 9.03 18.40 1.11
C SER A 218 10.37 18.91 0.55
N GLY A 219 10.77 18.44 -0.63
CA GLY A 219 12.06 18.76 -1.28
C GLY A 219 13.29 18.08 -0.67
N ASN A 220 13.15 17.29 0.40
CA ASN A 220 14.26 16.69 1.14
C ASN A 220 14.28 15.14 1.06
N PRO A 221 15.21 14.54 0.30
CA PRO A 221 15.34 13.08 0.19
C PRO A 221 15.67 12.35 1.49
N ASP A 222 16.22 13.05 2.52
CA ASP A 222 16.49 12.43 3.83
C ASP A 222 15.20 11.91 4.49
N TYR A 223 14.05 12.51 4.21
CA TYR A 223 12.78 11.98 4.67
C TYR A 223 12.46 10.59 4.09
N ALA A 224 12.78 10.36 2.82
CA ALA A 224 12.63 9.04 2.21
C ALA A 224 13.60 8.02 2.84
N ARG A 225 14.85 8.43 3.12
CA ARG A 225 15.83 7.57 3.81
C ARG A 225 15.35 7.18 5.22
N ARG A 226 14.92 8.17 6.01
CA ARG A 226 14.40 7.94 7.37
C ARG A 226 13.11 7.09 7.35
N GLN A 227 12.20 7.35 6.41
CA GLN A 227 11.00 6.54 6.21
C GLN A 227 11.36 5.09 5.90
N GLY A 228 12.31 4.85 4.97
CA GLY A 228 12.80 3.51 4.64
C GLY A 228 13.39 2.79 5.85
N GLU A 229 14.19 3.48 6.66
CA GLU A 229 14.81 2.92 7.87
C GLU A 229 13.79 2.53 8.95
N VAL A 230 12.81 3.41 9.23
CA VAL A 230 11.73 3.11 10.19
C VAL A 230 10.85 1.98 9.67
N THR A 231 10.44 2.04 8.39
CA THR A 231 9.64 0.98 7.76
C THR A 231 10.34 -0.38 7.83
N ALA A 232 11.64 -0.43 7.58
CA ALA A 232 12.40 -1.68 7.65
C ALA A 232 12.50 -2.23 9.07
N ARG A 233 12.72 -1.37 10.06
CA ARG A 233 12.79 -1.76 11.47
C ARG A 233 11.46 -2.32 11.96
N GLU A 234 10.34 -1.67 11.61
CA GLU A 234 8.99 -2.17 11.91
C GLU A 234 8.69 -3.46 11.14
N ALA A 235 9.03 -3.53 9.85
CA ALA A 235 8.88 -4.73 9.03
C ALA A 235 9.60 -5.94 9.66
N ARG A 236 10.85 -5.77 10.11
CA ARG A 236 11.62 -6.82 10.80
C ARG A 236 10.97 -7.26 12.11
N ALA A 237 10.45 -6.32 12.89
CA ALA A 237 9.72 -6.62 14.13
C ALA A 237 8.39 -7.34 13.87
N LEU A 238 7.83 -7.20 12.68
CA LEU A 238 6.59 -7.86 12.23
C LEU A 238 6.85 -9.14 11.43
N GLY A 239 8.12 -9.57 11.30
CA GLY A 239 8.48 -10.78 10.58
C GLY A 239 8.49 -10.63 9.06
N VAL A 240 8.48 -9.41 8.52
CA VAL A 240 8.63 -9.12 7.10
C VAL A 240 10.10 -8.88 6.76
N HIS A 241 10.58 -9.49 5.70
CA HIS A 241 11.99 -9.54 5.32
C HIS A 241 12.29 -8.88 3.98
N LEU A 242 11.29 -8.83 3.09
CA LEU A 242 11.35 -8.21 1.78
C LEU A 242 10.17 -7.26 1.64
N ILE A 243 10.44 -6.00 1.28
CA ILE A 243 9.41 -5.00 1.09
C ILE A 243 9.31 -4.61 -0.39
N PHE A 244 8.08 -4.57 -0.92
CA PHE A 244 7.83 -4.11 -2.29
C PHE A 244 7.71 -2.59 -2.29
N ALA A 245 8.84 -1.95 -2.02
CA ALA A 245 9.09 -0.51 -1.99
C ALA A 245 10.60 -0.25 -2.20
N PRO A 246 10.95 0.90 -2.83
CA PRO A 246 10.11 2.00 -3.24
C PRO A 246 9.50 1.84 -4.64
N VAL A 247 8.45 2.65 -4.92
CA VAL A 247 7.98 2.88 -6.29
C VAL A 247 8.98 3.77 -7.01
N ALA A 248 9.53 3.27 -8.12
CA ALA A 248 10.53 3.95 -8.95
C ALA A 248 9.93 4.52 -10.26
N ASP A 249 8.62 4.41 -10.43
CA ASP A 249 7.89 4.92 -11.58
C ASP A 249 7.94 6.45 -11.63
N VAL A 250 8.14 7.03 -12.81
CA VAL A 250 8.09 8.48 -13.07
C VAL A 250 6.67 8.84 -13.51
N ASN A 251 5.91 9.58 -12.69
CA ASN A 251 4.50 9.90 -12.95
C ASN A 251 4.35 11.07 -13.93
N ASN A 252 4.64 10.84 -15.19
CA ASN A 252 4.59 11.81 -16.27
C ASN A 252 3.23 11.83 -17.01
N ASN A 253 2.28 10.98 -16.63
CA ASN A 253 0.92 10.98 -17.15
C ASN A 253 -0.07 11.36 -16.03
N PRO A 254 -0.71 12.55 -16.07
CA PRO A 254 -1.70 12.98 -15.08
C PRO A 254 -2.93 12.07 -14.98
N ALA A 255 -3.25 11.36 -16.08
CA ALA A 255 -4.39 10.42 -16.12
C ALA A 255 -4.06 9.04 -15.53
N ASN A 256 -2.84 8.82 -15.04
CA ASN A 256 -2.44 7.52 -14.50
C ASN A 256 -3.31 7.11 -13.30
N PRO A 257 -4.06 5.99 -13.39
CA PRO A 257 -5.02 5.60 -12.37
C PRO A 257 -4.42 4.80 -11.22
N VAL A 258 -3.16 4.35 -11.34
CA VAL A 258 -2.55 3.38 -10.40
C VAL A 258 -1.27 3.87 -9.75
N ILE A 259 -0.49 4.71 -10.39
CA ILE A 259 0.77 5.26 -9.82
C ILE A 259 0.48 6.57 -9.09
N ASN A 260 0.19 7.66 -9.79
CA ASN A 260 -0.22 8.94 -9.20
C ASN A 260 0.63 9.31 -7.96
N VAL A 261 0.01 9.48 -6.78
CA VAL A 261 0.70 9.86 -5.52
C VAL A 261 1.69 8.82 -4.98
N ARG A 262 1.68 7.60 -5.50
CA ARG A 262 2.64 6.55 -5.14
C ARG A 262 4.04 6.84 -5.70
N SER A 263 4.16 7.62 -6.78
CA SER A 263 5.44 8.10 -7.31
C SER A 263 5.98 9.29 -6.53
N TYR A 264 7.30 9.50 -6.56
CA TYR A 264 7.95 10.73 -6.05
C TYR A 264 7.77 11.94 -6.98
N GLY A 265 7.16 11.81 -8.17
CA GLY A 265 6.85 12.90 -9.08
C GLY A 265 7.11 12.59 -10.55
N GLU A 266 7.19 13.64 -11.37
CA GLU A 266 7.31 13.54 -12.83
C GLU A 266 8.76 13.70 -13.35
N ASP A 267 9.69 14.17 -12.50
CA ASP A 267 11.07 14.38 -12.90
C ASP A 267 11.94 13.16 -12.57
N PRO A 268 12.49 12.48 -13.58
CA PRO A 268 13.20 11.21 -13.39
C PRO A 268 14.42 11.33 -12.46
N LYS A 269 15.13 12.47 -12.48
CA LYS A 269 16.28 12.71 -11.60
C LYS A 269 15.87 12.91 -10.15
N THR A 270 14.75 13.59 -9.93
CA THR A 270 14.18 13.75 -8.59
C THR A 270 13.68 12.41 -8.06
N VAL A 271 12.91 11.66 -8.85
CA VAL A 271 12.46 10.30 -8.49
C VAL A 271 13.66 9.43 -8.12
N ALA A 272 14.71 9.42 -8.94
CA ALA A 272 15.94 8.66 -8.69
C ALA A 272 16.57 8.98 -7.30
N ARG A 273 16.69 10.27 -6.94
CA ARG A 273 17.27 10.70 -5.65
C ARG A 273 16.46 10.16 -4.46
N PHE A 274 15.13 10.23 -4.52
CA PHE A 274 14.27 9.74 -3.44
C PHE A 274 14.24 8.22 -3.38
N VAL A 275 14.24 7.54 -4.52
CA VAL A 275 14.32 6.08 -4.63
C VAL A 275 15.60 5.55 -3.99
N VAL A 276 16.75 6.13 -4.33
CA VAL A 276 18.06 5.77 -3.73
C VAL A 276 18.04 5.96 -2.22
N ALA A 277 17.59 7.13 -1.76
CA ALA A 277 17.53 7.42 -0.32
C ALA A 277 16.66 6.40 0.44
N PHE A 278 15.49 6.05 -0.10
CA PHE A 278 14.63 5.03 0.53
C PHE A 278 15.31 3.65 0.57
N ILE A 279 15.93 3.21 -0.53
CA ILE A 279 16.65 1.92 -0.62
C ILE A 279 17.75 1.86 0.44
N GLU A 280 18.56 2.91 0.54
CA GLU A 280 19.64 3.00 1.53
C GLU A 280 19.10 2.86 2.97
N GLY A 281 18.02 3.57 3.30
CA GLY A 281 17.38 3.47 4.61
C GLY A 281 16.82 2.08 4.88
N ALA A 282 16.06 1.54 3.94
CA ALA A 282 15.41 0.24 4.07
C ALA A 282 16.42 -0.91 4.21
N GLN A 283 17.44 -0.96 3.37
CA GLN A 283 18.45 -2.04 3.42
C GLN A 283 19.38 -1.90 4.63
N ARG A 284 19.66 -0.69 5.09
CA ARG A 284 20.33 -0.46 6.38
C ARG A 284 19.51 -0.99 7.56
N GLY A 285 18.18 -0.90 7.48
CA GLY A 285 17.24 -1.47 8.44
C GLY A 285 17.08 -2.98 8.35
N GLY A 286 17.81 -3.67 7.45
CA GLY A 286 17.92 -5.14 7.39
C GLY A 286 16.80 -5.84 6.62
N VAL A 287 16.11 -5.17 5.69
CA VAL A 287 15.18 -5.77 4.74
C VAL A 287 15.71 -5.69 3.32
N ILE A 288 15.18 -6.50 2.43
CA ILE A 288 15.36 -6.34 0.98
C ILE A 288 14.38 -5.28 0.49
N ALA A 289 14.89 -4.21 -0.10
CA ALA A 289 14.08 -3.24 -0.83
C ALA A 289 13.85 -3.68 -2.28
N THR A 290 12.70 -3.31 -2.86
CA THR A 290 12.32 -3.66 -4.24
C THR A 290 11.96 -2.41 -5.03
N ALA A 291 12.73 -2.08 -6.07
CA ALA A 291 12.35 -1.02 -7.01
C ALA A 291 11.29 -1.53 -7.99
N LYS A 292 10.18 -0.77 -8.18
CA LYS A 292 9.02 -1.19 -8.98
C LYS A 292 8.35 -0.02 -9.69
N HIS A 293 7.72 -0.22 -10.83
CA HIS A 293 7.47 -1.44 -11.61
C HIS A 293 8.28 -1.37 -12.92
N PHE A 294 9.34 -2.15 -13.01
CA PHE A 294 10.25 -2.10 -14.16
C PHE A 294 9.54 -2.45 -15.49
N PRO A 295 9.79 -1.75 -16.63
CA PRO A 295 10.77 -0.66 -16.80
C PRO A 295 10.22 0.74 -16.48
N GLY A 296 9.00 0.88 -15.94
CA GLY A 296 8.34 2.11 -15.53
C GLY A 296 6.86 2.10 -15.88
N HIS A 297 5.97 2.30 -14.90
CA HIS A 297 4.50 2.26 -15.03
C HIS A 297 3.87 3.67 -15.02
N GLY A 298 4.70 4.73 -15.01
CA GLY A 298 4.20 6.09 -14.80
C GLY A 298 3.45 6.69 -15.98
N ASP A 299 3.71 6.24 -17.21
CA ASP A 299 3.06 6.70 -18.44
C ASP A 299 1.99 5.73 -18.95
N THR A 300 1.08 5.31 -18.06
CA THR A 300 -0.04 4.43 -18.43
C THR A 300 -1.37 5.08 -18.11
N ALA A 301 -2.38 4.82 -18.94
CA ALA A 301 -3.76 5.25 -18.75
C ALA A 301 -4.68 4.10 -18.29
N ILE A 302 -4.17 2.87 -18.22
CA ILE A 302 -4.88 1.67 -17.78
C ILE A 302 -4.24 1.13 -16.50
N ASP A 303 -5.07 0.74 -15.55
CA ASP A 303 -4.63 0.03 -14.34
C ASP A 303 -4.37 -1.45 -14.66
N SER A 304 -3.16 -1.94 -14.37
CA SER A 304 -2.76 -3.33 -14.59
C SER A 304 -3.58 -4.36 -13.79
N HIS A 305 -4.32 -3.92 -12.77
CA HIS A 305 -5.30 -4.75 -12.07
C HIS A 305 -6.60 -4.97 -12.88
N ARG A 306 -6.85 -4.16 -13.92
CA ARG A 306 -8.06 -4.21 -14.75
C ARG A 306 -7.81 -4.69 -16.18
N GLY A 307 -6.62 -4.49 -16.69
CA GLY A 307 -6.22 -4.86 -18.04
C GLY A 307 -4.73 -4.76 -18.23
N LEU A 308 -4.22 -4.98 -19.42
CA LEU A 308 -2.79 -4.88 -19.72
C LEU A 308 -2.47 -3.48 -20.27
N PRO A 309 -1.80 -2.61 -19.49
CA PRO A 309 -1.41 -1.29 -19.96
C PRO A 309 -0.31 -1.40 -21.05
N VAL A 310 -0.37 -0.47 -22.00
CA VAL A 310 0.58 -0.38 -23.11
C VAL A 310 1.35 0.93 -23.04
N ILE A 311 2.67 0.86 -23.09
CA ILE A 311 3.57 2.02 -23.25
C ILE A 311 4.23 1.91 -24.62
N ASN A 312 3.72 2.69 -25.57
CA ASN A 312 4.19 2.66 -26.95
C ASN A 312 5.30 3.70 -27.20
N VAL A 313 6.43 3.54 -26.53
CA VAL A 313 7.59 4.45 -26.66
C VAL A 313 8.85 3.68 -27.04
N GLY A 314 9.75 4.37 -27.77
CA GLY A 314 11.02 3.81 -28.18
C GLY A 314 12.06 3.79 -27.07
N ARG A 315 13.16 3.12 -27.34
CA ARG A 315 14.28 2.94 -26.42
C ARG A 315 14.82 4.26 -25.87
N ASP A 316 15.04 5.26 -26.72
CA ASP A 316 15.62 6.56 -26.32
C ASP A 316 14.74 7.27 -25.27
N ARG A 317 13.42 7.16 -25.43
CA ARG A 317 12.48 7.72 -24.47
C ARG A 317 12.59 7.01 -23.12
N LEU A 318 12.63 5.68 -23.11
CA LEU A 318 12.79 4.90 -21.88
C LEU A 318 14.11 5.23 -21.18
N GLU A 319 15.20 5.36 -21.92
CA GLU A 319 16.52 5.73 -21.37
C GLU A 319 16.53 7.12 -20.74
N SER A 320 15.80 8.07 -21.34
CA SER A 320 15.78 9.46 -20.86
C SER A 320 14.83 9.71 -19.69
N ILE A 321 13.87 8.81 -19.43
CA ILE A 321 12.86 9.01 -18.39
C ILE A 321 12.73 7.79 -17.48
N GLU A 322 12.15 6.70 -17.98
CA GLU A 322 11.69 5.58 -17.15
C GLU A 322 12.86 4.81 -16.52
N LEU A 323 13.96 4.61 -17.24
CA LEU A 323 15.10 3.82 -16.75
C LEU A 323 16.04 4.58 -15.80
N ILE A 324 15.97 5.91 -15.72
CA ILE A 324 16.85 6.70 -14.84
C ILE A 324 16.73 6.27 -13.37
N PRO A 325 15.54 6.17 -12.77
CA PRO A 325 15.42 5.72 -11.39
C PRO A 325 15.87 4.27 -11.17
N PHE A 326 15.65 3.36 -12.14
CA PHE A 326 16.07 1.97 -12.03
C PHE A 326 17.59 1.81 -12.13
N ARG A 327 18.26 2.56 -13.01
CA ARG A 327 19.74 2.62 -13.06
C ARG A 327 20.31 3.10 -11.73
N ALA A 328 19.71 4.15 -11.16
CA ALA A 328 20.11 4.68 -9.86
C ALA A 328 19.89 3.66 -8.73
N ALA A 329 18.75 2.96 -8.73
CA ALA A 329 18.45 1.90 -7.77
C ALA A 329 19.45 0.73 -7.85
N ILE A 330 19.80 0.29 -9.08
CA ILE A 330 20.81 -0.76 -9.30
C ILE A 330 22.18 -0.31 -8.78
N SER A 331 22.58 0.93 -9.09
CA SER A 331 23.84 1.51 -8.61
C SER A 331 23.89 1.65 -7.10
N ALA A 332 22.75 1.88 -6.43
CA ALA A 332 22.61 1.91 -4.97
C ALA A 332 22.57 0.51 -4.34
N GLY A 333 22.66 -0.56 -5.14
CA GLY A 333 22.67 -1.94 -4.65
C GLY A 333 21.31 -2.45 -4.19
N VAL A 334 20.21 -2.06 -4.86
CA VAL A 334 18.87 -2.58 -4.56
C VAL A 334 18.84 -4.10 -4.61
N GLY A 335 18.27 -4.75 -3.60
CA GLY A 335 18.25 -6.20 -3.49
C GLY A 335 17.24 -6.90 -4.40
N ALA A 336 16.16 -6.21 -4.78
CA ALA A 336 15.15 -6.76 -5.69
C ALA A 336 14.62 -5.72 -6.69
N ILE A 337 14.19 -6.20 -7.86
CA ILE A 337 13.44 -5.41 -8.85
C ILE A 337 12.20 -6.20 -9.26
N MET A 338 11.07 -5.48 -9.39
CA MET A 338 9.78 -6.04 -9.80
C MET A 338 9.42 -5.51 -11.19
N PRO A 339 9.46 -6.36 -12.24
CA PRO A 339 8.86 -6.04 -13.54
C PRO A 339 7.34 -5.94 -13.42
N GLY A 340 6.77 -4.90 -14.04
CA GLY A 340 5.32 -4.72 -14.09
C GLY A 340 4.65 -5.50 -15.21
N HIS A 341 3.33 -5.72 -15.10
CA HIS A 341 2.53 -6.24 -16.21
C HIS A 341 2.21 -5.11 -17.18
N ILE A 342 3.21 -4.75 -17.99
CA ILE A 342 3.21 -3.63 -18.93
C ILE A 342 3.68 -4.11 -20.29
N SER A 343 2.88 -3.88 -21.33
CA SER A 343 3.22 -4.16 -22.72
C SER A 343 4.06 -3.01 -23.30
N LEU A 344 5.20 -3.33 -23.92
CA LEU A 344 6.09 -2.37 -24.59
C LEU A 344 6.36 -2.85 -26.02
N PRO A 345 5.47 -2.57 -27.00
CA PRO A 345 5.53 -3.15 -28.34
C PRO A 345 6.81 -2.84 -29.11
N GLN A 346 7.47 -1.68 -28.82
CA GLN A 346 8.72 -1.32 -29.47
C GLN A 346 9.96 -2.05 -28.92
N LEU A 347 9.85 -2.70 -27.75
CA LEU A 347 10.92 -3.49 -27.16
C LEU A 347 10.68 -5.01 -27.36
N ASP A 348 9.44 -5.41 -27.24
CA ASP A 348 9.01 -6.78 -27.50
C ASP A 348 7.72 -6.79 -28.32
N PRO A 349 7.80 -6.99 -29.64
CA PRO A 349 6.64 -6.96 -30.54
C PRO A 349 5.83 -8.26 -30.53
N THR A 350 6.15 -9.23 -29.67
CA THR A 350 5.46 -10.53 -29.62
C THR A 350 3.98 -10.32 -29.25
N VAL A 351 3.09 -10.50 -30.22
CA VAL A 351 1.64 -10.33 -30.03
C VAL A 351 1.08 -11.47 -29.22
N ILE A 352 0.21 -11.12 -28.26
CA ILE A 352 -0.53 -12.07 -27.45
C ILE A 352 -2.04 -11.92 -27.70
N THR A 353 -2.77 -13.02 -27.54
CA THR A 353 -4.22 -13.07 -27.72
C THR A 353 -4.90 -13.40 -26.40
N PRO A 354 -6.06 -12.79 -26.12
CA PRO A 354 -6.84 -13.12 -24.93
C PRO A 354 -7.23 -14.61 -24.89
N LEU A 355 -7.28 -15.15 -23.68
CA LEU A 355 -7.82 -16.48 -23.43
C LEU A 355 -9.32 -16.54 -23.73
N PRO A 356 -9.86 -17.72 -24.10
CA PRO A 356 -11.29 -17.97 -24.09
C PRO A 356 -11.89 -17.64 -22.72
N ARG A 357 -13.12 -17.08 -22.68
CA ARG A 357 -13.75 -16.58 -21.45
C ARG A 357 -13.81 -17.62 -20.33
N GLU A 358 -13.99 -18.89 -20.66
CA GLU A 358 -14.04 -20.02 -19.73
C GLU A 358 -12.69 -20.35 -19.05
N GLN A 359 -11.58 -19.88 -19.61
CA GLN A 359 -10.24 -20.06 -19.08
C GLN A 359 -9.73 -18.85 -18.28
N VAL A 360 -10.44 -17.72 -18.35
CA VAL A 360 -10.05 -16.51 -17.65
C VAL A 360 -10.37 -16.63 -16.15
N ILE A 361 -9.33 -16.61 -15.33
CA ILE A 361 -9.48 -16.49 -13.88
C ILE A 361 -9.81 -15.02 -13.57
N ARG A 362 -11.04 -14.77 -13.11
CA ARG A 362 -11.42 -13.43 -12.66
C ARG A 362 -10.64 -13.06 -11.40
N PRO A 363 -9.90 -11.95 -11.41
CA PRO A 363 -9.22 -11.50 -10.21
C PRO A 363 -10.24 -11.17 -9.12
N ILE A 364 -9.87 -11.45 -7.88
CA ILE A 364 -10.69 -11.21 -6.67
C ILE A 364 -11.11 -9.72 -6.53
N TYR A 365 -10.41 -8.82 -7.23
CA TYR A 365 -10.62 -7.35 -7.18
C TYR A 365 -11.52 -6.81 -8.31
N ALA A 366 -11.92 -7.62 -9.29
CA ALA A 366 -12.87 -7.16 -10.30
C ALA A 366 -14.26 -7.10 -9.68
N GLU A 367 -14.83 -5.90 -9.54
CA GLU A 367 -16.25 -5.73 -9.19
C GLU A 367 -17.10 -6.49 -10.20
N GLU A 368 -18.14 -7.21 -9.74
CA GLU A 368 -19.13 -7.84 -10.63
C GLU A 368 -19.72 -6.78 -11.56
N GLY A 369 -19.52 -6.95 -12.86
CA GLY A 369 -20.02 -6.02 -13.88
C GLY A 369 -18.99 -5.00 -14.38
N SER A 370 -17.76 -4.97 -13.89
CA SER A 370 -16.71 -4.14 -14.50
C SER A 370 -16.36 -4.68 -15.89
N GLU A 371 -16.44 -3.80 -16.89
CA GLU A 371 -16.01 -4.12 -18.26
C GLU A 371 -14.49 -4.38 -18.26
N ILE A 372 -14.11 -5.60 -18.62
CA ILE A 372 -12.69 -5.96 -18.77
C ILE A 372 -12.27 -5.48 -20.16
N VAL A 373 -11.42 -4.48 -20.22
CA VAL A 373 -10.86 -3.99 -21.49
C VAL A 373 -9.85 -5.01 -21.99
N VAL A 374 -10.20 -5.72 -23.06
CA VAL A 374 -9.34 -6.70 -23.71
C VAL A 374 -8.93 -6.15 -25.07
N GLU A 375 -7.70 -5.64 -25.15
CA GLU A 375 -7.13 -5.13 -26.40
C GLU A 375 -6.05 -6.07 -26.94
N LYS A 376 -5.74 -5.94 -28.23
CA LYS A 376 -4.56 -6.54 -28.84
C LYS A 376 -3.32 -6.00 -28.11
N ALA A 377 -2.56 -6.86 -27.48
CA ALA A 377 -1.40 -6.49 -26.67
C ALA A 377 -0.15 -7.25 -27.10
N THR A 378 1.01 -6.80 -26.62
CA THR A 378 2.25 -7.57 -26.75
C THR A 378 2.67 -8.12 -25.38
N LEU A 379 3.65 -9.01 -25.40
CA LEU A 379 4.12 -9.71 -24.21
C LEU A 379 4.51 -8.71 -23.12
N PRO A 380 3.95 -8.82 -21.89
CA PRO A 380 4.26 -7.88 -20.81
C PRO A 380 5.69 -8.04 -20.30
N ALA A 381 6.27 -6.97 -19.76
CA ALA A 381 7.64 -6.94 -19.26
C ALA A 381 7.97 -8.09 -18.29
N THR A 382 7.03 -8.47 -17.43
CA THR A 382 7.16 -9.62 -16.50
C THR A 382 7.45 -10.94 -17.22
N LEU A 383 6.91 -11.14 -18.42
CA LEU A 383 7.02 -12.37 -19.20
C LEU A 383 7.97 -12.25 -20.40
N SER A 384 8.54 -11.07 -20.64
CA SER A 384 9.41 -10.77 -21.79
C SER A 384 10.89 -10.99 -21.46
N PHE A 385 11.53 -11.93 -22.13
CA PHE A 385 12.99 -12.09 -22.05
C PHE A 385 13.73 -10.86 -22.62
N ALA A 386 13.19 -10.19 -23.64
CA ALA A 386 13.79 -8.97 -24.19
C ALA A 386 13.89 -7.86 -23.13
N ILE A 387 12.89 -7.76 -22.24
CA ILE A 387 12.82 -6.72 -21.22
C ILE A 387 13.49 -7.18 -19.92
N THR A 388 13.05 -8.28 -19.34
CA THR A 388 13.55 -8.74 -18.03
C THR A 388 14.91 -9.44 -18.15
N GLY A 389 15.10 -10.29 -19.17
CA GLY A 389 16.36 -11.01 -19.38
C GLY A 389 17.45 -10.14 -20.00
N ARG A 390 17.20 -9.60 -21.20
CA ARG A 390 18.23 -8.85 -21.95
C ARG A 390 18.43 -7.45 -21.37
N LEU A 391 17.37 -6.64 -21.25
CA LEU A 391 17.51 -5.25 -20.79
C LEU A 391 17.90 -5.21 -19.30
N LEU A 392 17.10 -5.80 -18.38
CA LEU A 392 17.36 -5.66 -16.94
C LEU A 392 18.61 -6.43 -16.50
N ARG A 393 18.69 -7.74 -16.79
CA ARG A 393 19.83 -8.54 -16.33
C ARG A 393 21.08 -8.38 -17.18
N GLY A 394 20.90 -8.29 -18.51
CA GLY A 394 22.02 -8.18 -19.46
C GLY A 394 22.63 -6.78 -19.49
N GLU A 395 21.86 -5.80 -19.97
CA GLU A 395 22.37 -4.45 -20.25
C GLU A 395 22.48 -3.56 -19.02
N LEU A 396 21.48 -3.60 -18.10
CA LEU A 396 21.54 -2.85 -16.84
C LEU A 396 22.36 -3.59 -15.77
N GLY A 397 22.72 -4.83 -15.99
CA GLY A 397 23.61 -5.62 -15.12
C GLY A 397 23.01 -5.99 -13.76
N PHE A 398 21.69 -6.00 -13.60
CA PHE A 398 21.06 -6.34 -12.32
C PHE A 398 21.30 -7.79 -11.91
N ARG A 399 21.80 -8.02 -10.69
CA ARG A 399 22.18 -9.33 -10.15
C ARG A 399 21.33 -9.80 -8.97
N GLY A 400 20.49 -8.93 -8.40
CA GLY A 400 19.60 -9.25 -7.28
C GLY A 400 18.38 -10.10 -7.68
N LEU A 401 17.40 -10.18 -6.80
CA LEU A 401 16.16 -10.93 -7.03
C LEU A 401 15.26 -10.21 -8.04
N VAL A 402 14.81 -10.91 -9.06
CA VAL A 402 13.72 -10.46 -9.92
C VAL A 402 12.43 -11.12 -9.44
N VAL A 403 11.49 -10.28 -9.02
CA VAL A 403 10.23 -10.70 -8.40
C VAL A 403 9.10 -10.27 -9.32
N THR A 404 8.25 -11.18 -9.79
CA THR A 404 7.10 -10.79 -10.64
C THR A 404 6.19 -9.84 -9.88
N ASP A 405 5.41 -9.03 -10.57
CA ASP A 405 4.17 -8.51 -10.00
C ASP A 405 3.19 -9.67 -9.78
N ALA A 406 2.05 -9.43 -9.11
CA ALA A 406 1.14 -10.49 -8.71
C ALA A 406 0.54 -11.22 -9.93
N LEU A 407 0.74 -12.53 -10.02
CA LEU A 407 0.35 -13.34 -11.19
C LEU A 407 -1.18 -13.51 -11.33
N ASP A 408 -1.95 -13.17 -10.31
CA ASP A 408 -3.42 -13.18 -10.35
C ASP A 408 -4.04 -11.89 -10.90
N MET A 409 -3.23 -10.89 -11.30
CA MET A 409 -3.72 -9.63 -11.87
C MET A 409 -4.27 -9.80 -13.29
N SER A 410 -5.31 -9.02 -13.64
CA SER A 410 -5.99 -9.06 -14.95
C SER A 410 -5.04 -8.84 -16.13
N GLY A 411 -3.99 -8.03 -15.96
CA GLY A 411 -2.95 -7.84 -16.97
C GLY A 411 -2.29 -9.13 -17.44
N LEU A 412 -2.34 -10.21 -16.66
CA LEU A 412 -1.87 -11.54 -17.05
C LEU A 412 -3.00 -12.54 -17.25
N THR A 413 -3.94 -12.64 -16.30
CA THR A 413 -4.95 -13.71 -16.28
C THR A 413 -5.94 -13.65 -17.45
N LEU A 414 -6.01 -12.52 -18.15
CA LEU A 414 -6.75 -12.36 -19.39
C LEU A 414 -6.08 -13.06 -20.59
N TYR A 415 -4.78 -13.29 -20.53
CA TYR A 415 -3.97 -13.75 -21.67
C TYR A 415 -3.26 -15.09 -21.43
N PHE A 416 -3.03 -15.45 -20.17
CA PHE A 416 -2.23 -16.63 -19.81
C PHE A 416 -2.90 -17.45 -18.71
N THR A 417 -2.85 -18.75 -18.85
CA THR A 417 -3.10 -19.70 -17.76
C THR A 417 -1.96 -19.59 -16.73
N GLN A 418 -2.19 -20.02 -15.49
CA GLN A 418 -1.22 -19.80 -14.41
C GLN A 418 0.08 -20.59 -14.60
N ASP A 419 -0.01 -21.79 -15.15
CA ASP A 419 1.13 -22.64 -15.54
C ASP A 419 2.00 -21.98 -16.62
N GLU A 420 1.38 -21.48 -17.70
CA GLU A 420 2.11 -20.82 -18.79
C GLU A 420 2.70 -19.46 -18.33
N ALA A 421 1.97 -18.68 -17.53
CA ALA A 421 2.49 -17.45 -16.96
C ALA A 421 3.73 -17.69 -16.10
N ALA A 422 3.71 -18.73 -15.25
CA ALA A 422 4.84 -19.12 -14.42
C ALA A 422 6.06 -19.52 -15.24
N VAL A 423 5.86 -20.37 -16.27
CA VAL A 423 6.95 -20.81 -17.14
C VAL A 423 7.59 -19.64 -17.88
N ARG A 424 6.77 -18.77 -18.50
CA ARG A 424 7.27 -17.57 -19.22
C ARG A 424 7.99 -16.59 -18.29
N ALA A 425 7.50 -16.39 -17.08
CA ALA A 425 8.17 -15.52 -16.11
C ALA A 425 9.59 -16.03 -15.78
N VAL A 426 9.74 -17.35 -15.57
CA VAL A 426 11.05 -17.97 -15.32
C VAL A 426 11.94 -17.92 -16.56
N GLU A 427 11.41 -18.17 -17.76
CA GLU A 427 12.13 -17.98 -19.03
C GLU A 427 12.61 -16.53 -19.21
N ALA A 428 11.76 -15.56 -18.87
CA ALA A 428 12.09 -14.13 -18.92
C ALA A 428 13.20 -13.74 -17.96
N GLY A 429 13.44 -14.49 -16.88
CA GLY A 429 14.51 -14.21 -15.92
C GLY A 429 14.03 -13.92 -14.50
N ALA A 430 12.74 -14.09 -14.19
CA ALA A 430 12.20 -13.96 -12.84
C ALA A 430 12.71 -15.08 -11.91
N ASP A 431 12.97 -14.73 -10.65
CA ASP A 431 13.37 -15.68 -9.60
C ASP A 431 12.20 -16.02 -8.68
N MET A 432 11.31 -15.07 -8.41
CA MET A 432 10.18 -15.22 -7.51
C MET A 432 8.88 -14.99 -8.27
N LEU A 433 7.93 -15.90 -8.09
CA LEU A 433 6.60 -15.90 -8.69
C LEU A 433 5.58 -15.50 -7.60
N LEU A 434 5.08 -14.25 -7.68
CA LEU A 434 4.25 -13.67 -6.64
C LEU A 434 2.79 -14.01 -6.85
N LYS A 435 2.13 -14.46 -5.76
CA LYS A 435 0.68 -14.58 -5.65
C LYS A 435 0.01 -15.20 -6.88
N PRO A 436 0.43 -16.39 -7.33
CA PRO A 436 -0.34 -17.07 -8.36
C PRO A 436 -1.75 -17.37 -7.86
N ALA A 437 -2.74 -17.29 -8.75
CA ALA A 437 -4.11 -17.68 -8.44
C ALA A 437 -4.25 -19.19 -8.18
N ASP A 438 -3.40 -19.99 -8.84
CA ASP A 438 -3.26 -21.45 -8.67
C ASP A 438 -1.77 -21.81 -8.53
N PRO A 439 -1.23 -21.90 -7.30
CA PRO A 439 0.15 -22.28 -7.04
C PRO A 439 0.48 -23.68 -7.56
N GLU A 440 -0.47 -24.61 -7.49
CA GLU A 440 -0.28 -26.00 -7.92
C GLU A 440 -0.16 -26.09 -9.44
N ALA A 441 -0.94 -25.31 -10.20
CA ALA A 441 -0.79 -25.19 -11.64
C ALA A 441 0.59 -24.65 -12.02
N CYS A 442 1.08 -23.62 -11.32
CA CYS A 442 2.42 -23.09 -11.55
C CYS A 442 3.51 -24.15 -11.33
N ILE A 443 3.43 -24.91 -10.23
CA ILE A 443 4.38 -25.98 -9.91
C ILE A 443 4.34 -27.07 -10.98
N ARG A 444 3.13 -27.51 -11.41
CA ARG A 444 2.98 -28.49 -12.49
C ARG A 444 3.58 -27.99 -13.80
N GLY A 445 3.25 -26.76 -14.22
CA GLY A 445 3.76 -26.18 -15.46
C GLY A 445 5.28 -26.07 -15.48
N LEU A 446 5.91 -25.61 -14.40
CA LEU A 446 7.38 -25.53 -14.30
C LEU A 446 8.02 -26.91 -14.36
N ARG A 447 7.47 -27.91 -13.67
CA ARG A 447 7.96 -29.30 -13.70
C ARG A 447 7.86 -29.88 -15.08
N GLU A 448 6.75 -29.71 -15.78
CA GLU A 448 6.53 -30.18 -17.14
C GLU A 448 7.44 -29.46 -18.14
N ALA A 449 7.63 -28.15 -18.00
CA ALA A 449 8.56 -27.38 -18.82
C ALA A 449 10.01 -27.88 -18.69
N VAL A 450 10.43 -28.29 -17.48
CA VAL A 450 11.76 -28.89 -17.26
C VAL A 450 11.84 -30.27 -17.90
N ARG A 451 10.81 -31.12 -17.74
CA ARG A 451 10.77 -32.46 -18.36
C ARG A 451 10.76 -32.42 -19.89
N ALA A 452 10.08 -31.42 -20.45
CA ALA A 452 10.04 -31.21 -21.90
C ALA A 452 11.29 -30.50 -22.47
N GLY A 453 12.25 -30.09 -21.62
CA GLY A 453 13.46 -29.39 -22.05
C GLY A 453 13.25 -27.95 -22.45
N ARG A 454 12.06 -27.36 -22.18
CA ARG A 454 11.75 -25.94 -22.38
C ARG A 454 12.48 -25.04 -21.37
N LEU A 455 12.56 -25.50 -20.11
CA LEU A 455 13.38 -24.91 -19.07
C LEU A 455 14.49 -25.87 -18.66
N SER A 456 15.69 -25.37 -18.41
CA SER A 456 16.74 -26.22 -17.81
C SER A 456 16.54 -26.32 -16.29
N ALA A 457 16.83 -27.47 -15.69
CA ALA A 457 16.87 -27.64 -14.25
C ALA A 457 17.82 -26.62 -13.59
N ARG A 458 18.94 -26.31 -14.26
CA ARG A 458 19.90 -25.28 -13.83
C ARG A 458 19.25 -23.91 -13.70
N ARG A 459 18.32 -23.52 -14.59
CA ARG A 459 17.62 -22.23 -14.49
C ARG A 459 16.77 -22.15 -13.23
N ILE A 460 16.11 -23.24 -12.84
CA ILE A 460 15.38 -23.35 -11.56
C ILE A 460 16.35 -23.24 -10.39
N GLU A 461 17.47 -23.96 -10.43
CA GLU A 461 18.49 -23.93 -9.38
C GLU A 461 19.10 -22.55 -9.18
N GLU A 462 19.37 -21.80 -10.24
CA GLU A 462 19.90 -20.44 -10.16
C GLU A 462 18.94 -19.49 -9.41
N SER A 463 17.63 -19.62 -9.64
CA SER A 463 16.61 -18.85 -8.90
C SER A 463 16.51 -19.28 -7.45
N ALA A 464 16.39 -20.58 -7.20
CA ALA A 464 16.33 -21.12 -5.84
C ALA A 464 17.59 -20.74 -5.02
N ARG A 465 18.78 -20.77 -5.66
CA ARG A 465 20.04 -20.35 -5.05
C ARG A 465 20.01 -18.90 -4.57
N ARG A 466 19.52 -17.98 -5.41
CA ARG A 466 19.39 -16.55 -5.02
C ARG A 466 18.43 -16.37 -3.85
N ILE A 467 17.30 -17.05 -3.87
CA ILE A 467 16.29 -16.99 -2.80
C ILE A 467 16.86 -17.57 -1.49
N LEU A 468 17.51 -18.72 -1.55
CA LEU A 468 18.13 -19.35 -0.39
C LEU A 468 19.23 -18.48 0.21
N ALA A 469 20.10 -17.91 -0.63
CA ALA A 469 21.15 -16.99 -0.17
C ALA A 469 20.55 -15.75 0.51
N ALA A 470 19.48 -15.19 -0.05
CA ALA A 470 18.77 -14.06 0.58
C ALA A 470 18.20 -14.45 1.96
N LYS A 471 17.58 -15.62 2.09
CA LYS A 471 17.08 -16.13 3.39
C LYS A 471 18.19 -16.24 4.44
N TYR A 472 19.37 -16.68 4.03
CA TYR A 472 20.53 -16.77 4.94
C TYR A 472 21.00 -15.38 5.39
N ASP A 473 21.24 -14.46 4.45
CA ASP A 473 21.73 -13.10 4.75
C ASP A 473 20.73 -12.28 5.56
N LEU A 474 19.43 -12.59 5.46
CA LEU A 474 18.37 -12.02 6.31
C LEU A 474 18.32 -12.62 7.73
N GLY A 475 19.16 -13.65 8.02
CA GLY A 475 19.22 -14.31 9.32
C GLY A 475 18.07 -15.29 9.59
N LEU A 476 17.29 -15.66 8.57
CA LEU A 476 16.14 -16.56 8.74
C LEU A 476 16.53 -17.99 9.12
N VAL A 477 17.75 -18.40 8.81
CA VAL A 477 18.27 -19.73 9.17
C VAL A 477 18.46 -19.84 10.67
N GLN A 478 18.90 -18.76 11.32
CA GLN A 478 19.14 -18.71 12.76
C GLN A 478 17.87 -18.35 13.54
N ASN A 479 17.06 -17.40 13.02
CA ASN A 479 15.91 -16.82 13.71
C ASN A 479 14.74 -16.70 12.76
N ARG A 480 14.00 -17.80 12.52
CA ARG A 480 12.86 -17.80 11.61
C ARG A 480 11.55 -17.29 12.24
N LEU A 481 11.45 -17.35 13.57
CA LEU A 481 10.25 -16.92 14.30
C LEU A 481 10.41 -15.49 14.79
N THR A 482 9.34 -14.73 14.70
CA THR A 482 9.26 -13.34 15.16
C THR A 482 8.90 -13.30 16.64
N PRO A 483 9.73 -12.68 17.50
CA PRO A 483 9.43 -12.52 18.93
C PRO A 483 8.25 -11.55 19.12
N LEU A 484 7.19 -11.99 19.80
CA LEU A 484 5.98 -11.18 20.01
C LEU A 484 6.21 -10.03 21.01
N ASP A 485 7.10 -10.20 21.98
CA ASP A 485 7.43 -9.24 23.04
C ASP A 485 8.24 -8.02 22.54
N MET A 486 8.67 -8.04 21.28
CA MET A 486 9.38 -6.92 20.66
C MET A 486 8.47 -6.00 19.86
N ILE A 487 7.25 -6.44 19.53
CA ILE A 487 6.33 -5.73 18.63
C ILE A 487 5.96 -4.37 19.23
N ASP A 488 5.42 -4.34 20.43
CA ASP A 488 4.94 -3.12 21.12
C ASP A 488 6.06 -2.14 21.49
N ARG A 489 7.32 -2.59 21.46
CA ARG A 489 8.51 -1.73 21.69
C ARG A 489 9.00 -1.02 20.44
N ILE A 490 8.70 -1.58 19.25
CA ILE A 490 9.28 -1.13 17.98
C ILE A 490 8.21 -0.55 17.05
N VAL A 491 7.06 -1.24 16.91
CA VAL A 491 6.03 -0.93 15.92
C VAL A 491 5.17 0.24 16.37
N ALA A 492 4.84 1.13 15.45
CA ALA A 492 4.01 2.32 15.68
C ALA A 492 4.54 3.21 16.82
N GLY A 493 5.86 3.25 17.00
CA GLY A 493 6.49 4.03 18.07
C GLY A 493 6.47 5.53 17.80
N ARG A 494 6.73 6.33 18.86
CA ARG A 494 6.73 7.82 18.80
C ARG A 494 7.67 8.40 17.74
N GLU A 495 8.74 7.70 17.37
CA GLU A 495 9.64 8.13 16.30
C GLU A 495 8.93 8.09 14.94
N ALA A 496 8.19 7.00 14.65
CA ALA A 496 7.41 6.85 13.43
C ALA A 496 6.32 7.92 13.34
N GLU A 497 5.57 8.16 14.44
CA GLU A 497 4.55 9.22 14.50
C GLU A 497 5.13 10.60 14.22
N ARG A 498 6.25 10.96 14.90
CA ARG A 498 6.91 12.25 14.70
C ARG A 498 7.41 12.42 13.27
N LEU A 499 8.02 11.40 12.70
CA LEU A 499 8.51 11.44 11.33
C LEU A 499 7.35 11.60 10.33
N ALA A 500 6.24 10.88 10.53
CA ALA A 500 5.05 11.01 9.70
C ALA A 500 4.45 12.43 9.78
N ASP A 501 4.36 13.01 10.98
CA ASP A 501 3.87 14.38 11.19
C ASP A 501 4.85 15.43 10.62
N GLU A 502 6.17 15.23 10.75
CA GLU A 502 7.21 16.11 10.18
C GLU A 502 7.14 16.14 8.65
N ILE A 503 7.10 14.97 8.01
CA ILE A 503 6.93 14.86 6.56
C ILE A 503 5.62 15.52 6.11
N ALA A 504 4.52 15.21 6.78
CA ALA A 504 3.21 15.75 6.46
C ALA A 504 3.19 17.28 6.52
N GLN A 505 3.79 17.87 7.56
CA GLN A 505 3.85 19.31 7.73
C GLN A 505 4.65 19.99 6.61
N ARG A 506 5.75 19.36 6.15
CA ARG A 506 6.59 19.87 5.06
C ARG A 506 5.99 19.65 3.68
N ALA A 507 5.05 18.72 3.55
CA ALA A 507 4.44 18.35 2.28
C ALA A 507 3.30 19.28 1.85
N ILE A 508 2.53 19.86 2.80
CA ILE A 508 1.36 20.67 2.47
C ILE A 508 1.73 21.76 1.49
N THR A 509 1.08 21.76 0.33
CA THR A 509 1.38 22.66 -0.78
C THR A 509 0.18 23.56 -1.07
N LEU A 510 0.33 24.86 -0.93
CA LEU A 510 -0.66 25.86 -1.35
C LEU A 510 -0.36 26.21 -2.82
N VAL A 511 -1.19 25.72 -3.73
CA VAL A 511 -1.00 25.87 -5.17
C VAL A 511 -1.56 27.20 -5.67
N ARG A 512 -2.73 27.58 -5.16
CA ARG A 512 -3.48 28.79 -5.54
C ARG A 512 -4.16 29.40 -4.32
N ASP A 513 -4.17 30.72 -4.20
CA ASP A 513 -4.92 31.47 -3.20
C ASP A 513 -5.33 32.86 -3.70
N ASP A 514 -5.98 32.91 -4.89
CA ASP A 514 -6.48 34.15 -5.49
C ASP A 514 -7.55 34.84 -4.61
N ALA A 515 -8.29 34.04 -3.82
CA ALA A 515 -9.31 34.51 -2.90
C ALA A 515 -8.73 34.98 -1.55
N LYS A 516 -7.42 34.79 -1.29
CA LYS A 516 -6.72 35.18 -0.05
C LYS A 516 -7.40 34.63 1.20
N LEU A 517 -7.77 33.34 1.17
CA LEU A 517 -8.47 32.66 2.26
C LEU A 517 -7.52 31.93 3.22
N VAL A 518 -6.23 31.83 2.90
CA VAL A 518 -5.25 31.09 3.71
C VAL A 518 -4.18 32.06 4.25
N PRO A 519 -3.91 32.10 5.56
CA PRO A 519 -4.56 31.33 6.62
C PRO A 519 -5.95 31.86 6.96
N LEU A 520 -6.81 30.99 7.48
CA LEU A 520 -8.11 31.38 8.00
C LEU A 520 -7.91 32.38 9.16
N ARG A 521 -8.73 33.40 9.21
CA ARG A 521 -8.82 34.29 10.39
C ARG A 521 -9.50 33.52 11.52
N ALA A 522 -8.71 32.63 12.16
CA ALA A 522 -9.23 31.71 13.16
C ALA A 522 -9.81 32.44 14.37
N GLY A 523 -10.94 31.94 14.87
CA GLY A 523 -11.59 32.37 16.09
C GLY A 523 -12.70 31.39 16.45
N GLN A 524 -13.01 31.21 17.71
CA GLN A 524 -14.04 30.27 18.18
C GLN A 524 -15.45 30.52 17.57
N THR A 525 -15.68 31.72 17.03
CA THR A 525 -16.94 32.11 16.38
C THR A 525 -16.99 31.74 14.89
N LEU A 526 -15.84 31.50 14.24
CA LEU A 526 -15.80 31.18 12.82
C LEU A 526 -16.54 29.86 12.51
N ARG A 527 -17.57 29.95 11.65
CA ARG A 527 -18.38 28.80 11.24
C ARG A 527 -17.87 28.25 9.91
N ILE A 528 -17.31 27.06 9.97
CA ILE A 528 -16.79 26.33 8.81
C ILE A 528 -17.73 25.18 8.49
N PHE A 529 -18.08 25.05 7.21
CA PHE A 529 -18.69 23.85 6.67
C PHE A 529 -17.63 23.08 5.87
N ASN A 530 -17.34 21.86 6.26
CA ASN A 530 -16.45 20.93 5.55
C ASN A 530 -17.28 19.98 4.70
N LEU A 531 -17.28 20.19 3.37
CA LEU A 531 -17.83 19.29 2.40
C LEU A 531 -16.76 18.24 2.05
N ALA A 532 -16.82 17.10 2.70
CA ALA A 532 -15.93 15.98 2.42
C ALA A 532 -16.49 15.11 1.30
N ILE A 533 -15.68 14.86 0.27
CA ILE A 533 -16.08 14.05 -0.90
C ILE A 533 -15.07 12.90 -1.03
N THR A 534 -15.54 11.65 -0.96
CA THR A 534 -14.68 10.47 -0.98
C THR A 534 -15.05 9.48 -2.06
N ASN A 535 -14.05 8.92 -2.74
CA ASN A 535 -14.21 7.78 -3.65
C ASN A 535 -14.12 6.42 -2.92
N GLY A 536 -14.06 6.41 -1.58
CA GLY A 536 -14.03 5.23 -0.73
C GLY A 536 -15.35 4.92 -0.07
N GLU A 537 -15.41 3.81 0.67
CA GLU A 537 -16.59 3.36 1.42
C GLU A 537 -16.55 3.74 2.91
N ASP A 538 -15.58 4.54 3.31
CA ASP A 538 -15.21 4.89 4.67
C ASP A 538 -15.83 6.22 5.16
N ARG A 539 -17.02 6.56 4.66
CA ARG A 539 -17.68 7.87 4.93
C ARG A 539 -17.78 8.24 6.42
N LEU A 540 -17.78 7.25 7.33
CA LEU A 540 -17.83 7.50 8.77
C LEU A 540 -16.48 7.95 9.38
N TRP A 541 -15.36 7.72 8.69
CA TRP A 541 -14.02 7.85 9.26
C TRP A 541 -13.12 8.81 8.47
N VAL A 542 -13.30 8.90 7.17
CA VAL A 542 -12.36 9.55 6.24
C VAL A 542 -11.98 10.98 6.64
N ALA A 543 -12.94 11.82 7.03
CA ALA A 543 -12.70 13.23 7.35
C ALA A 543 -12.44 13.51 8.84
N ARG A 544 -12.49 12.51 9.72
CA ARG A 544 -12.39 12.71 11.17
C ARG A 544 -11.11 13.39 11.63
N PRO A 545 -9.90 12.97 11.21
CA PRO A 545 -8.67 13.62 11.67
C PRO A 545 -8.60 15.09 11.26
N PHE A 546 -9.05 15.42 10.05
CA PHE A 546 -9.10 16.80 9.55
C PHE A 546 -10.09 17.66 10.34
N THR A 547 -11.33 17.18 10.46
CA THR A 547 -12.40 17.89 11.20
C THR A 547 -12.04 18.11 12.65
N ALA A 548 -11.50 17.09 13.34
CA ALA A 548 -11.11 17.19 14.74
C ALA A 548 -9.99 18.21 14.98
N GLU A 549 -9.02 18.31 14.07
CA GLU A 549 -7.94 19.29 14.18
C GLU A 549 -8.43 20.71 13.87
N LEU A 550 -9.29 20.90 12.86
CA LEU A 550 -9.92 22.21 12.56
C LEU A 550 -10.79 22.71 13.72
N ALA A 551 -11.50 21.80 14.38
CA ALA A 551 -12.40 22.15 15.49
C ALA A 551 -11.67 22.71 16.72
N LYS A 552 -10.35 22.61 16.78
CA LYS A 552 -9.53 23.28 17.81
C LYS A 552 -9.49 24.80 17.65
N GLY A 553 -9.79 25.33 16.46
CA GLY A 553 -9.71 26.75 16.14
C GLY A 553 -10.98 27.36 15.53
N ALA A 554 -12.04 26.59 15.32
CA ALA A 554 -13.28 27.04 14.68
C ALA A 554 -14.47 26.14 15.04
N ARG A 555 -15.69 26.57 14.72
CA ARG A 555 -16.88 25.71 14.76
C ARG A 555 -17.01 25.00 13.42
N VAL A 556 -16.87 23.68 13.41
CA VAL A 556 -16.83 22.89 12.17
C VAL A 556 -18.03 21.96 12.09
N GLU A 557 -18.78 22.07 11.03
CA GLU A 557 -19.80 21.10 10.62
C GLU A 557 -19.28 20.34 9.40
N THR A 558 -19.49 19.02 9.33
CA THR A 558 -19.02 18.20 8.22
C THR A 558 -20.16 17.37 7.62
N ALA A 559 -20.26 17.37 6.29
CA ALA A 559 -21.02 16.39 5.54
C ALA A 559 -20.05 15.57 4.67
N VAL A 560 -20.31 14.27 4.54
CA VAL A 560 -19.50 13.37 3.72
C VAL A 560 -20.36 12.81 2.60
N LEU A 561 -19.91 13.00 1.36
CA LEU A 561 -20.53 12.46 0.15
C LEU A 561 -19.64 11.39 -0.46
N ASP A 562 -20.27 10.28 -0.87
CA ASP A 562 -19.64 9.16 -1.57
C ASP A 562 -20.47 8.73 -2.78
N GLU A 563 -20.14 7.62 -3.45
CA GLU A 563 -20.86 7.10 -4.60
C GLU A 563 -22.34 6.74 -4.30
N ARG A 564 -22.65 6.42 -3.04
CA ARG A 564 -23.97 6.02 -2.56
C ARG A 564 -24.85 7.20 -2.12
N SER A 565 -24.31 8.42 -2.16
CA SER A 565 -25.02 9.61 -1.66
C SER A 565 -26.24 9.96 -2.51
N SER A 566 -27.38 10.12 -1.85
CA SER A 566 -28.64 10.49 -2.46
C SER A 566 -28.70 11.98 -2.82
N GLU A 567 -29.64 12.35 -3.74
CA GLU A 567 -29.89 13.76 -4.09
C GLU A 567 -30.35 14.59 -2.88
N GLU A 568 -31.04 13.98 -1.92
CA GLU A 568 -31.44 14.64 -0.67
C GLU A 568 -30.24 14.97 0.20
N GLU A 569 -29.26 14.06 0.32
CA GLU A 569 -28.01 14.31 1.05
C GLU A 569 -27.20 15.43 0.38
N VAL A 570 -27.13 15.44 -0.94
CA VAL A 570 -26.50 16.53 -1.72
C VAL A 570 -27.20 17.87 -1.41
N ARG A 571 -28.52 17.94 -1.48
CA ARG A 571 -29.28 19.15 -1.18
C ARG A 571 -29.03 19.64 0.25
N LYS A 572 -29.13 18.74 1.25
CA LYS A 572 -28.83 19.09 2.66
C LYS A 572 -27.42 19.63 2.84
N ALA A 573 -26.42 19.08 2.14
CA ALA A 573 -25.07 19.60 2.18
C ALA A 573 -24.98 21.02 1.58
N LEU A 574 -25.69 21.31 0.50
CA LEU A 574 -25.76 22.64 -0.11
C LEU A 574 -26.42 23.66 0.82
N ASP A 575 -27.53 23.32 1.45
CA ASP A 575 -28.23 24.19 2.41
C ASP A 575 -27.32 24.59 3.57
N ARG A 576 -26.53 23.64 4.11
CA ARG A 576 -25.55 23.90 5.15
C ARG A 576 -24.38 24.76 4.67
N ALA A 577 -23.87 24.51 3.45
CA ALA A 577 -22.82 25.31 2.85
C ALA A 577 -23.19 26.77 2.73
N THR A 578 -24.46 27.09 2.39
CA THR A 578 -24.95 28.48 2.27
C THR A 578 -24.96 29.22 3.60
N GLN A 579 -25.12 28.52 4.73
CA GLN A 579 -25.18 29.08 6.09
C GLN A 579 -23.80 29.28 6.74
N ALA A 580 -22.77 28.63 6.20
CA ALA A 580 -21.41 28.75 6.73
C ALA A 580 -20.73 30.05 6.30
N GLU A 581 -19.77 30.54 7.08
CA GLU A 581 -18.93 31.70 6.72
C GLU A 581 -17.83 31.29 5.74
N VAL A 582 -17.27 30.10 5.93
CA VAL A 582 -16.23 29.49 5.09
C VAL A 582 -16.66 28.08 4.69
N VAL A 583 -16.49 27.74 3.44
CA VAL A 583 -16.67 26.37 2.95
C VAL A 583 -15.28 25.79 2.59
N ILE A 584 -15.01 24.60 3.12
CA ILE A 584 -13.85 23.79 2.74
C ILE A 584 -14.36 22.56 1.98
N ALA A 585 -13.86 22.32 0.77
CA ALA A 585 -14.07 21.08 0.05
C ALA A 585 -12.85 20.17 0.27
N SER A 586 -13.00 19.18 1.14
CA SER A 586 -11.97 18.16 1.35
C SER A 586 -12.19 16.97 0.41
N LEU A 587 -11.29 16.82 -0.58
CA LEU A 587 -11.42 15.91 -1.71
C LEU A 587 -10.54 14.68 -1.50
N TYR A 588 -11.16 13.53 -1.22
CA TYR A 588 -10.48 12.25 -0.98
C TYR A 588 -10.51 11.39 -2.26
N GLY A 589 -9.92 11.92 -3.35
CA GLY A 589 -9.69 11.19 -4.60
C GLY A 589 -8.45 10.31 -4.49
N ARG A 590 -8.56 9.16 -3.83
CA ARG A 590 -7.45 8.25 -3.54
C ARG A 590 -7.17 7.30 -4.69
N VAL A 591 -5.92 6.82 -4.79
CA VAL A 591 -5.61 5.70 -5.69
C VAL A 591 -6.27 4.42 -5.13
N ARG A 592 -7.21 3.86 -5.88
CA ARG A 592 -7.93 2.63 -5.55
C ARG A 592 -7.73 1.62 -6.68
N SER A 593 -6.60 0.91 -6.65
CA SER A 593 -6.24 -0.05 -7.68
C SER A 593 -7.36 -1.07 -7.94
N GLY A 594 -7.60 -1.38 -9.21
CA GLY A 594 -8.66 -2.28 -9.64
C GLY A 594 -10.05 -1.64 -9.79
N GLN A 595 -10.25 -0.37 -9.39
CA GLN A 595 -11.55 0.29 -9.45
C GLN A 595 -11.68 1.26 -10.63
N ALA A 596 -12.90 1.41 -11.15
CA ALA A 596 -13.18 2.23 -12.33
C ALA A 596 -12.87 3.71 -12.14
N ASN A 597 -13.11 4.27 -10.93
CA ASN A 597 -12.87 5.67 -10.59
C ASN A 597 -11.74 5.78 -9.56
N SER A 598 -10.57 5.19 -9.90
CA SER A 598 -9.47 5.03 -8.96
C SER A 598 -8.98 6.35 -8.37
N VAL A 599 -8.83 7.41 -9.15
CA VAL A 599 -8.23 8.70 -8.71
C VAL A 599 -9.21 9.86 -8.76
N GLY A 600 -10.47 9.62 -9.10
CA GLY A 600 -11.53 10.62 -9.22
C GLY A 600 -12.29 10.85 -7.91
N ILE A 601 -13.35 11.64 -8.01
CA ILE A 601 -14.36 11.79 -6.98
C ILE A 601 -15.74 11.38 -7.54
N PRO A 602 -16.69 10.95 -6.67
CA PRO A 602 -18.01 10.51 -7.13
C PRO A 602 -18.84 11.63 -7.75
N LYS A 603 -19.68 11.30 -8.72
CA LYS A 603 -20.52 12.25 -9.46
C LYS A 603 -21.43 13.09 -8.54
N ALA A 604 -21.99 12.50 -7.48
CA ALA A 604 -22.78 13.23 -6.50
C ALA A 604 -21.96 14.35 -5.83
N GLY A 605 -20.72 14.02 -5.41
CA GLY A 605 -19.80 15.00 -4.85
C GLY A 605 -19.35 16.06 -5.84
N GLU A 606 -19.13 15.69 -7.11
CA GLU A 606 -18.80 16.63 -8.17
C GLU A 606 -19.91 17.67 -8.38
N ARG A 607 -21.19 17.22 -8.47
CA ARG A 607 -22.34 18.13 -8.58
C ARG A 607 -22.46 19.06 -7.38
N ALA A 608 -22.28 18.51 -6.17
CA ALA A 608 -22.33 19.30 -4.93
C ALA A 608 -21.26 20.40 -4.92
N LEU A 609 -20.02 20.04 -5.27
CA LEU A 609 -18.89 20.98 -5.30
C LEU A 609 -19.14 22.10 -6.31
N ARG A 610 -19.58 21.79 -7.55
CA ARG A 610 -19.88 22.81 -8.56
C ARG A 610 -21.01 23.76 -8.14
N ALA A 611 -22.05 23.23 -7.49
CA ALA A 611 -23.15 24.06 -6.99
C ALA A 611 -22.68 25.02 -5.88
N VAL A 612 -21.83 24.56 -4.94
CA VAL A 612 -21.26 25.42 -3.88
C VAL A 612 -20.34 26.49 -4.46
N LEU A 613 -19.51 26.16 -5.45
CA LEU A 613 -18.62 27.08 -6.14
C LEU A 613 -19.38 28.24 -6.84
N GLY A 614 -20.61 28.00 -7.26
CA GLY A 614 -21.48 29.02 -7.84
C GLY A 614 -22.01 30.07 -6.85
N VAL A 615 -21.94 29.80 -5.54
CA VAL A 615 -22.56 30.66 -4.51
C VAL A 615 -21.60 31.20 -3.47
N LYS A 616 -20.44 30.55 -3.26
CA LYS A 616 -19.46 30.95 -2.22
C LYS A 616 -18.02 30.69 -2.62
N PRO A 617 -17.05 31.47 -2.11
CA PRO A 617 -15.65 31.10 -2.16
C PRO A 617 -15.40 29.80 -1.38
N VAL A 618 -14.66 28.85 -2.01
CA VAL A 618 -14.35 27.54 -1.45
C VAL A 618 -12.86 27.36 -1.35
N ILE A 619 -12.40 26.81 -0.24
CA ILE A 619 -11.03 26.28 -0.10
C ILE A 619 -11.06 24.82 -0.50
N GLY A 620 -10.49 24.47 -1.66
CA GLY A 620 -10.32 23.09 -2.08
C GLY A 620 -9.05 22.47 -1.50
N ILE A 621 -9.15 21.26 -0.95
CA ILE A 621 -7.98 20.50 -0.47
C ILE A 621 -8.03 19.10 -1.06
N SER A 622 -7.01 18.70 -1.81
CA SER A 622 -6.87 17.32 -2.25
C SER A 622 -6.12 16.47 -1.23
N PHE A 623 -6.81 15.50 -0.66
CA PHE A 623 -6.25 14.43 0.17
C PHE A 623 -5.99 13.15 -0.66
N GLY A 624 -5.46 13.30 -1.85
CA GLY A 624 -5.15 12.24 -2.80
C GLY A 624 -4.61 12.82 -4.09
N ASN A 625 -5.31 12.55 -5.19
CA ASN A 625 -4.93 12.99 -6.54
C ASN A 625 -4.73 14.51 -6.63
N PRO A 626 -3.50 15.00 -6.89
CA PRO A 626 -3.23 16.44 -6.99
C PRO A 626 -3.85 17.09 -8.22
N TYR A 627 -4.17 16.32 -9.26
CA TYR A 627 -4.69 16.82 -10.53
C TYR A 627 -6.19 17.21 -10.51
N LEU A 628 -6.88 17.05 -9.37
CA LEU A 628 -8.32 17.41 -9.28
C LEU A 628 -8.61 18.88 -9.56
N LEU A 629 -7.62 19.79 -9.43
CA LEU A 629 -7.80 21.19 -9.83
C LEU A 629 -8.11 21.35 -11.32
N GLN A 630 -7.64 20.43 -12.18
CA GLN A 630 -7.96 20.47 -13.61
C GLN A 630 -9.45 20.22 -13.88
N SER A 631 -10.10 19.42 -13.02
CA SER A 631 -11.54 19.18 -13.09
C SER A 631 -12.38 20.31 -12.50
N PHE A 632 -11.78 21.15 -11.63
CA PHE A 632 -12.43 22.26 -10.92
C PHE A 632 -11.58 23.54 -11.00
N PRO A 633 -11.35 24.09 -12.21
CA PRO A 633 -10.52 25.29 -12.40
C PRO A 633 -11.12 26.54 -11.74
N GLU A 634 -12.39 26.50 -11.35
CA GLU A 634 -13.10 27.55 -10.63
C GLU A 634 -12.65 27.72 -9.16
N LEU A 635 -11.99 26.73 -8.58
CA LEU A 635 -11.41 26.82 -7.23
C LEU A 635 -10.34 27.93 -7.19
N LYS A 636 -10.64 29.03 -6.48
CA LYS A 636 -9.72 30.17 -6.32
C LYS A 636 -8.69 29.97 -5.22
N THR A 637 -8.91 29.01 -4.32
CA THR A 637 -7.96 28.58 -3.28
C THR A 637 -7.84 27.07 -3.33
N TYR A 638 -6.63 26.55 -3.50
CA TYR A 638 -6.39 25.12 -3.65
C TYR A 638 -5.10 24.67 -2.98
N LEU A 639 -5.25 23.68 -2.09
CA LEU A 639 -4.14 23.00 -1.41
C LEU A 639 -4.05 21.54 -1.84
N VAL A 640 -2.85 20.98 -1.75
CA VAL A 640 -2.59 19.56 -1.97
C VAL A 640 -1.90 18.97 -0.73
N ALA A 641 -2.47 17.90 -0.20
CA ALA A 641 -1.91 17.10 0.88
C ALA A 641 -1.36 15.73 0.40
N TYR A 642 -1.64 15.34 -0.84
CA TYR A 642 -1.16 14.12 -1.52
C TYR A 642 -1.60 12.78 -0.90
N GLY A 643 -2.43 12.79 0.13
CA GLY A 643 -2.90 11.58 0.80
C GLY A 643 -3.83 11.89 1.95
N ASP A 644 -4.55 10.87 2.40
CA ASP A 644 -5.57 10.94 3.45
C ASP A 644 -5.08 10.44 4.82
N MET A 645 -3.77 10.17 4.96
CA MET A 645 -3.19 9.75 6.23
C MET A 645 -3.51 10.76 7.35
N PRO A 646 -3.78 10.30 8.58
CA PRO A 646 -4.10 11.20 9.69
C PRO A 646 -3.09 12.32 9.91
N SER A 647 -1.80 12.08 9.68
CA SER A 647 -0.73 13.09 9.74
C SER A 647 -0.93 14.21 8.73
N LEU A 648 -1.23 13.88 7.46
CA LEU A 648 -1.49 14.85 6.39
C LEU A 648 -2.76 15.66 6.64
N GLN A 649 -3.82 15.01 7.14
CA GLN A 649 -5.06 15.68 7.49
C GLN A 649 -4.87 16.70 8.63
N ARG A 650 -4.14 16.31 9.70
CA ARG A 650 -3.78 17.24 10.79
C ARG A 650 -2.90 18.38 10.30
N ALA A 651 -1.90 18.09 9.46
CA ALA A 651 -1.01 19.10 8.90
C ALA A 651 -1.77 20.13 8.05
N ALA A 652 -2.69 19.68 7.18
CA ALA A 652 -3.53 20.58 6.39
C ALA A 652 -4.42 21.48 7.26
N ALA A 653 -5.03 20.93 8.30
CA ALA A 653 -5.84 21.72 9.23
C ALA A 653 -5.01 22.78 9.96
N ARG A 654 -3.83 22.43 10.47
CA ARG A 654 -2.90 23.37 11.13
C ARG A 654 -2.42 24.47 10.16
N ALA A 655 -2.14 24.10 8.91
CA ALA A 655 -1.76 25.06 7.88
C ALA A 655 -2.87 26.07 7.61
N LEU A 656 -4.12 25.61 7.46
CA LEU A 656 -5.28 26.49 7.29
C LEU A 656 -5.50 27.43 8.48
N LEU A 657 -5.29 26.95 9.72
CA LEU A 657 -5.42 27.74 10.93
C LEU A 657 -4.22 28.69 11.20
N GLY A 658 -3.23 28.74 10.30
CA GLY A 658 -2.02 29.54 10.47
C GLY A 658 -1.11 29.06 11.61
N GLN A 659 -1.35 27.86 12.14
CA GLN A 659 -0.58 27.28 13.25
C GLN A 659 0.73 26.66 12.80
N ALA A 660 0.90 26.47 11.49
CA ALA A 660 2.09 25.92 10.88
C ALA A 660 2.40 26.64 9.56
N GLU A 661 3.68 26.65 9.18
CA GLU A 661 4.11 27.15 7.88
C GLU A 661 3.64 26.26 6.73
N ILE A 662 3.48 26.84 5.53
CA ILE A 662 3.25 26.13 4.30
C ILE A 662 4.50 26.29 3.43
N VAL A 663 5.20 25.20 3.14
CA VAL A 663 6.49 25.23 2.43
C VAL A 663 6.59 24.20 1.30
N GLY A 664 5.59 23.31 1.19
CA GLY A 664 5.57 22.27 0.16
C GLY A 664 5.58 22.85 -1.26
N ARG A 665 6.12 22.09 -2.21
CA ARG A 665 6.14 22.41 -3.64
C ARG A 665 5.66 21.23 -4.46
N LEU A 666 4.92 21.50 -5.55
CA LEU A 666 4.43 20.45 -6.43
C LEU A 666 5.61 19.63 -7.01
N PRO A 667 5.68 18.31 -6.80
CA PRO A 667 6.66 17.44 -7.47
C PRO A 667 6.26 17.10 -8.91
N ILE A 668 5.11 17.59 -9.33
CA ILE A 668 4.50 17.39 -10.67
C ILE A 668 3.99 18.73 -11.22
N SER A 669 3.81 18.80 -12.52
CA SER A 669 3.06 19.86 -13.17
C SER A 669 1.56 19.57 -13.12
N LEU A 670 0.73 20.61 -13.03
CA LEU A 670 -0.69 20.56 -13.33
C LEU A 670 -0.85 21.11 -14.76
N PRO A 671 -0.95 20.26 -15.80
CA PRO A 671 -0.89 20.70 -17.20
C PRO A 671 -1.91 21.80 -17.50
N GLY A 672 -1.44 22.86 -18.17
CA GLY A 672 -2.26 24.04 -18.49
C GLY A 672 -2.49 25.00 -17.32
N LEU A 673 -2.10 24.68 -16.09
CA LEU A 673 -2.34 25.49 -14.91
C LEU A 673 -1.05 25.91 -14.18
N TYR A 674 -0.24 24.94 -13.72
CA TYR A 674 0.93 25.20 -12.88
C TYR A 674 2.10 24.29 -13.24
N ALA A 675 3.30 24.85 -13.27
CA ALA A 675 4.52 24.09 -13.46
C ALA A 675 4.95 23.35 -12.18
N ARG A 676 5.73 22.30 -12.34
CA ARG A 676 6.45 21.64 -11.24
C ARG A 676 7.25 22.66 -10.43
N GLY A 677 7.32 22.48 -9.12
CA GLY A 677 7.98 23.41 -8.19
C GLY A 677 7.10 24.56 -7.71
N THR A 678 5.89 24.72 -8.26
CA THR A 678 4.93 25.71 -7.76
C THR A 678 4.52 25.40 -6.32
N GLY A 679 4.39 26.46 -5.51
CA GLY A 679 3.91 26.42 -4.12
C GLY A 679 4.07 27.77 -3.47
N ILE A 680 2.96 28.37 -3.04
CA ILE A 680 2.92 29.63 -2.29
C ILE A 680 3.46 29.35 -0.88
N GLN A 681 4.48 30.12 -0.47
CA GLN A 681 5.11 29.94 0.84
C GLN A 681 4.45 30.87 1.85
N LEU A 682 3.97 30.29 2.95
CA LEU A 682 3.41 31.07 4.06
C LEU A 682 4.14 30.75 5.36
N ARG A 683 4.54 31.79 6.08
CA ARG A 683 5.09 31.64 7.43
C ARG A 683 3.96 31.34 8.42
N LYS A 684 4.30 30.69 9.52
CA LYS A 684 3.40 30.55 10.66
C LYS A 684 2.95 31.93 11.13
N ALA A 685 1.64 32.11 11.37
CA ALA A 685 1.12 33.37 11.94
C ALA A 685 1.71 33.58 13.32
N GLU A 686 2.27 34.75 13.56
CA GLU A 686 2.69 35.15 14.91
C GLU A 686 1.43 35.25 15.80
N ARG A 687 1.45 34.61 16.97
CA ARG A 687 0.39 34.85 17.98
C ARG A 687 0.43 36.33 18.32
N ALA A 688 -0.69 37.03 18.19
CA ALA A 688 -0.83 38.36 18.72
C ALA A 688 -0.51 38.24 20.21
N ALA A 689 0.48 39.04 20.65
CA ALA A 689 0.93 39.11 22.05
C ALA A 689 -0.18 39.74 22.93
N GLY A 690 -1.24 38.99 23.21
CA GLY A 690 -2.41 39.48 23.94
C GLY A 690 -3.16 38.42 24.76
N ASP A 691 -2.93 37.13 24.48
CA ASP A 691 -3.76 36.06 25.10
C ASP A 691 -3.17 35.42 26.38
N ASP A 692 -1.99 35.84 26.83
CA ASP A 692 -1.36 35.30 28.06
C ASP A 692 -1.72 36.08 29.36
N VAL A 693 -2.59 37.07 29.30
CA VAL A 693 -2.91 37.91 30.50
C VAL A 693 -4.08 37.36 31.35
N GLN A 694 -4.73 36.26 30.95
CA GLN A 694 -5.89 35.74 31.72
C GLN A 694 -5.66 34.37 32.41
N ARG A 695 -4.42 33.97 32.72
CA ARG A 695 -4.15 32.85 33.63
C ARG A 695 -3.28 33.22 34.83
N ALA A 696 -3.52 34.36 35.41
CA ALA A 696 -3.09 34.67 36.77
C ALA A 696 -4.35 34.79 37.62
N SER A 697 -4.83 33.68 38.16
CA SER A 697 -5.78 33.70 39.28
C SER A 697 -4.99 33.86 40.58
N PRO A 698 -5.30 34.82 41.42
CA PRO A 698 -4.77 34.88 42.75
C PRO A 698 -5.64 34.03 43.69
N ARG A 699 -4.97 33.23 44.49
CA ARG A 699 -5.35 32.63 45.78
C ARG A 699 -6.28 31.44 45.77
#